data_387e0a2f7a185a58fe2d5be4e198b929
#
_entry.id   387e0a2f7a185a58fe2d5be4e198b929
#
_cell.length_a   1.000
_cell.length_b   1.000
_cell.length_c   1.000
_cell.angle_alpha   90.00
_cell.angle_beta   90.00
_cell.angle_gamma   90.00
#
_symmetry.space_group_name_H-M   'P 1'
#
loop_
_entity.id
_entity.type
_entity.pdbx_description
1 polymer ?
#
loop_
_entity_poly.entity_id
_entity_poly.type
_entity_poly.pdbx_seq_one_letter_code
_entity_poly.pdbx_strand_id
1 'polypeptide(L)'
;MSLCKNYAAGVMLAMLTASSITVKAQTKPVPQLGKNTIQEVIAAMTLQEKCMLVVGSGKAPRPAMKAGVSSGYVAPPPMIGKTERKVPGAAGNTTAIPRLGIPSLVLSDGPAGVRIDPHRKGDSTHTYFATAFPVGTLLASTWDPSVVEQVGRAFGNEVKEYGIDILLAPGVNIHRNPLNGRNFEYYSEDPLVAGKMAAALINGVQSNGVGTSIKHFDANNQETNRNSVNAIISQRALRELYLKNFRIAITEAQPWTVMSSYNKLNGTYTAERHDLITTVLRDEWKFKGFVMTDWGGGYSAVAEERAGNDLIMPGRPDQIEDLMSAVQHDSLSMKVLDENVAHILNIILKSPSFQKYAYSDKPDLKAHAIVSRKAATEGMILLKNEDHALPISKNIKSIAAFGNASYFTIAGGTGSGDVNKAYVISVAKGLANAGYTLDANLETSYTTFINDTTQKLRAIARAAHHWPGPVPEMIATDETINQKADNSDMALITIGRNAGEGSDRNLETNYTLTPSEQQQIKKIADSFHAKGKKVVIVLNIGGVIDMNGWKDNADGILLAWQPGEEAGNAIADILTGKVDPSGKLATTFPVKYEDVPSAKNFPGLPAGNPDHVIYQEGIYVGYRYYDTYKIKPMYEFGYGLSYTNFSINNLKLSSPVFNGLLTATVTVKNTGEVAGKEVVQVYISAPTKTIDKPAQELKAFGKTRLLQPGESQVLTFKINAADLASFHTDASSWITDSGNYVLKAGASSRDIRQTANFSVSKTIVVEKDHNVLKPEVAIDEYKGK
;
A
#
# COMPACT_ATOMS: atom_id res chain seq x y z
N MET A 1 21.17 43.38 -112.75
CA MET A 1 21.33 42.16 -113.48
C MET A 1 21.16 40.97 -112.64
N SER A 2 20.14 40.32 -112.91
CA SER A 2 19.88 38.88 -113.07
C SER A 2 19.77 38.07 -111.78
N LEU A 3 18.58 37.72 -111.47
CA LEU A 3 17.82 36.50 -111.69
C LEU A 3 18.12 35.34 -110.75
N CYS A 4 17.05 34.94 -110.12
CA CYS A 4 16.46 33.60 -110.02
C CYS A 4 16.81 32.83 -108.77
N LYS A 5 15.99 32.25 -108.10
CA LYS A 5 14.71 31.52 -108.10
C LYS A 5 14.59 30.79 -106.81
N ASN A 6 13.35 30.84 -106.34
CA ASN A 6 12.68 29.94 -105.41
C ASN A 6 13.20 28.54 -105.15
N TYR A 7 13.17 28.07 -103.88
CA TYR A 7 12.52 26.82 -103.55
C TYR A 7 12.06 26.87 -102.07
N ALA A 8 10.75 26.68 -101.88
CA ALA A 8 10.08 26.48 -100.60
C ALA A 8 10.33 25.03 -100.16
N ALA A 9 10.76 24.83 -98.95
CA ALA A 9 10.67 23.52 -98.25
C ALA A 9 10.06 23.77 -96.89
N GLY A 10 8.80 23.28 -96.74
CA GLY A 10 8.08 23.35 -95.43
C GLY A 10 8.72 22.40 -94.43
N VAL A 11 9.06 22.93 -93.27
CA VAL A 11 9.42 22.13 -92.10
C VAL A 11 8.18 22.12 -91.18
N MET A 12 7.53 20.95 -91.09
CA MET A 12 6.43 20.65 -90.22
C MET A 12 6.98 20.47 -88.77
N LEU A 13 6.76 21.46 -87.90
CA LEU A 13 7.18 21.43 -86.49
C LEU A 13 6.16 20.63 -85.71
N ALA A 14 6.43 19.35 -85.44
CA ALA A 14 5.61 18.53 -84.51
C ALA A 14 5.81 18.99 -83.06
N MET A 15 4.86 19.69 -82.47
CA MET A 15 4.81 19.96 -81.02
C MET A 15 4.50 18.67 -80.31
N LEU A 16 5.50 18.02 -79.68
CA LEU A 16 5.33 17.00 -78.64
C LEU A 16 4.96 17.71 -77.40
N THR A 17 3.64 17.70 -77.01
CA THR A 17 3.15 18.03 -75.70
C THR A 17 3.54 16.92 -74.76
N ALA A 18 4.63 17.08 -74.02
CA ALA A 18 4.96 16.25 -72.88
C ALA A 18 3.94 16.52 -71.74
N SER A 19 2.90 15.73 -71.67
CA SER A 19 2.01 15.68 -70.47
C SER A 19 2.81 15.08 -69.34
N SER A 20 3.39 15.91 -68.44
CA SER A 20 3.94 15.50 -67.16
C SER A 20 2.80 14.94 -66.31
N ILE A 21 2.66 13.63 -66.31
CA ILE A 21 1.83 12.93 -65.32
C ILE A 21 2.56 13.09 -63.97
N THR A 22 2.18 14.09 -63.19
CA THR A 22 2.54 14.20 -61.78
C THR A 22 1.80 13.06 -61.10
N VAL A 23 2.45 11.91 -60.92
CA VAL A 23 2.04 10.88 -59.97
C VAL A 23 2.17 11.49 -58.58
N LYS A 24 1.07 12.07 -58.10
CA LYS A 24 0.95 12.34 -56.66
C LYS A 24 1.09 10.99 -55.99
N ALA A 25 2.27 10.71 -55.45
CA ALA A 25 2.42 9.61 -54.51
C ALA A 25 1.33 9.81 -53.44
N GLN A 26 0.34 8.96 -53.43
CA GLN A 26 -0.62 8.89 -52.33
C GLN A 26 0.18 8.49 -51.10
N THR A 27 0.60 9.48 -50.31
CA THR A 27 1.16 9.21 -48.99
C THR A 27 0.12 8.48 -48.19
N LYS A 28 0.36 7.20 -47.91
CA LYS A 28 -0.52 6.45 -47.00
C LYS A 28 -0.77 7.31 -45.75
N PRO A 29 -2.00 7.43 -45.27
CA PRO A 29 -2.26 8.22 -44.09
C PRO A 29 -1.44 7.65 -42.92
N VAL A 30 -0.88 8.55 -42.10
CA VAL A 30 -0.09 8.18 -40.94
C VAL A 30 -0.95 7.35 -39.97
N PRO A 31 -0.52 6.15 -39.55
CA PRO A 31 -1.27 5.33 -38.62
C PRO A 31 -1.63 6.08 -37.33
N GLN A 32 -2.85 5.86 -36.84
CA GLN A 32 -3.38 6.49 -35.63
C GLN A 32 -3.72 5.43 -34.59
N LEU A 33 -3.32 5.63 -33.34
CA LEU A 33 -3.70 4.75 -32.23
C LEU A 33 -5.25 4.68 -32.11
N GLY A 34 -5.78 3.49 -31.95
CA GLY A 34 -7.23 3.23 -31.88
C GLY A 34 -7.96 3.17 -33.23
N LYS A 35 -7.27 3.52 -34.35
CA LYS A 35 -7.77 3.33 -35.71
C LYS A 35 -7.00 2.25 -36.46
N ASN A 36 -5.73 2.12 -36.16
CA ASN A 36 -4.81 1.13 -36.70
C ASN A 36 -4.40 0.15 -35.61
N THR A 37 -3.83 -0.97 -36.00
CA THR A 37 -3.25 -1.92 -35.02
C THR A 37 -2.06 -1.29 -34.29
N ILE A 38 -1.79 -1.76 -33.07
CA ILE A 38 -0.63 -1.29 -32.29
C ILE A 38 0.67 -1.51 -33.08
N GLN A 39 0.78 -2.63 -33.79
CA GLN A 39 1.96 -2.96 -34.62
C GLN A 39 2.16 -1.94 -35.75
N GLU A 40 1.08 -1.51 -36.44
CA GLU A 40 1.18 -0.48 -37.46
C GLU A 40 1.58 0.88 -36.87
N VAL A 41 1.07 1.22 -35.68
CA VAL A 41 1.45 2.44 -34.97
C VAL A 41 2.92 2.40 -34.58
N ILE A 42 3.40 1.28 -33.99
CA ILE A 42 4.81 1.09 -33.61
C ILE A 42 5.74 1.15 -34.82
N ALA A 43 5.35 0.52 -35.93
CA ALA A 43 6.14 0.57 -37.19
C ALA A 43 6.23 2.00 -37.78
N ALA A 44 5.27 2.87 -37.47
CA ALA A 44 5.30 4.26 -37.89
C ALA A 44 6.08 5.19 -36.94
N MET A 45 6.45 4.71 -35.72
CA MET A 45 7.26 5.45 -34.76
C MET A 45 8.72 5.50 -35.18
N THR A 46 9.36 6.64 -34.98
CA THR A 46 10.83 6.74 -35.05
C THR A 46 11.46 6.11 -33.80
N LEU A 47 12.74 5.73 -33.88
CA LEU A 47 13.48 5.23 -32.72
C LEU A 47 13.41 6.22 -31.54
N GLN A 48 13.60 7.51 -31.82
CA GLN A 48 13.53 8.56 -30.82
C GLN A 48 12.14 8.59 -30.12
N GLU A 49 11.04 8.48 -30.86
CA GLU A 49 9.69 8.47 -30.30
C GLU A 49 9.44 7.25 -29.42
N LYS A 50 9.97 6.07 -29.80
CA LYS A 50 9.90 4.87 -28.98
C LYS A 50 10.64 5.08 -27.67
N CYS A 51 11.89 5.55 -27.71
CA CYS A 51 12.68 5.86 -26.52
C CYS A 51 12.04 6.96 -25.65
N MET A 52 11.43 7.98 -26.27
CA MET A 52 10.71 9.03 -25.52
C MET A 52 9.43 8.52 -24.85
N LEU A 53 8.77 7.51 -25.38
CA LEU A 53 7.55 6.96 -24.79
C LEU A 53 7.84 6.09 -23.56
N VAL A 54 8.93 5.31 -23.57
CA VAL A 54 9.36 4.46 -22.46
C VAL A 54 10.11 5.24 -21.37
N VAL A 55 10.44 6.51 -21.62
CA VAL A 55 11.07 7.40 -20.63
C VAL A 55 10.08 8.49 -20.26
N GLY A 56 9.55 8.42 -19.08
CA GLY A 56 8.51 9.34 -18.59
C GLY A 56 9.05 10.70 -18.18
N SER A 57 8.17 11.53 -17.69
CA SER A 57 8.49 12.85 -17.12
C SER A 57 7.85 13.01 -15.74
N GLY A 58 8.49 13.76 -14.85
CA GLY A 58 7.96 13.96 -13.50
C GLY A 58 8.83 14.87 -12.65
N LYS A 59 8.50 15.02 -11.37
CA LYS A 59 9.40 15.65 -10.39
C LYS A 59 10.45 14.62 -10.01
N ALA A 60 11.74 14.97 -10.12
CA ALA A 60 12.78 14.19 -9.47
C ALA A 60 12.50 14.10 -7.96
N PRO A 61 12.73 12.92 -7.34
CA PRO A 61 12.70 12.83 -5.88
C PRO A 61 13.66 13.89 -5.31
N ARG A 62 13.25 14.62 -4.29
CA ARG A 62 14.22 15.47 -3.57
C ARG A 62 15.23 14.52 -2.94
N PRO A 63 16.55 14.69 -3.16
CA PRO A 63 17.54 13.85 -2.51
C PRO A 63 17.31 13.93 -1.01
N ALA A 64 17.27 12.78 -0.33
CA ALA A 64 17.27 12.75 1.13
C ALA A 64 18.53 13.48 1.59
N MET A 65 18.37 14.61 2.28
CA MET A 65 19.52 15.33 2.83
C MET A 65 20.12 14.46 3.92
N LYS A 66 21.27 13.83 3.63
CA LYS A 66 22.06 13.15 4.65
C LYS A 66 22.52 14.20 5.66
N ALA A 67 22.15 14.02 6.92
CA ALA A 67 22.73 14.80 8.00
C ALA A 67 24.25 14.59 8.00
N GLY A 68 25.02 15.68 7.83
CA GLY A 68 26.47 15.68 8.05
C GLY A 68 27.38 15.61 6.82
N VAL A 69 26.86 15.72 5.57
CA VAL A 69 27.73 15.84 4.38
C VAL A 69 27.68 17.26 3.86
N SER A 70 28.86 17.93 3.82
CA SER A 70 29.04 19.24 3.20
C SER A 70 28.61 19.19 1.73
N SER A 71 27.83 20.19 1.34
CA SER A 71 27.12 20.27 0.08
C SER A 71 28.03 20.29 -1.15
N GLY A 72 28.25 19.14 -1.73
CA GLY A 72 28.40 19.03 -3.17
C GLY A 72 27.02 18.83 -3.81
N TYR A 73 26.08 19.77 -3.64
CA TYR A 73 24.80 19.69 -4.31
C TYR A 73 25.02 19.78 -5.83
N VAL A 74 25.06 18.66 -6.47
CA VAL A 74 24.86 18.58 -7.92
C VAL A 74 23.35 18.66 -8.12
N ALA A 75 22.87 19.74 -8.70
CA ALA A 75 21.48 19.85 -9.11
C ALA A 75 21.12 18.60 -9.93
N PRO A 76 19.97 17.96 -9.67
CA PRO A 76 19.55 16.85 -10.51
C PRO A 76 19.51 17.32 -11.96
N PRO A 77 19.91 16.46 -12.92
CA PRO A 77 19.89 16.83 -14.34
C PRO A 77 18.48 17.30 -14.73
N PRO A 78 18.37 18.23 -15.68
CA PRO A 78 17.07 18.74 -16.09
C PRO A 78 16.19 17.58 -16.57
N MET A 79 14.96 17.52 -16.05
CA MET A 79 13.99 16.52 -16.47
C MET A 79 13.58 16.72 -17.94
N ILE A 80 13.19 15.64 -18.60
CA ILE A 80 12.75 15.66 -19.99
C ILE A 80 11.53 16.57 -20.12
N GLY A 81 11.67 17.53 -21.00
CA GLY A 81 10.62 18.36 -21.58
C GLY A 81 9.81 19.18 -20.57
N LYS A 82 9.36 20.34 -21.00
CA LYS A 82 8.23 21.04 -20.40
C LYS A 82 6.96 20.29 -20.78
N THR A 83 6.76 19.10 -20.23
CA THR A 83 5.40 18.53 -20.24
C THR A 83 4.57 19.48 -19.41
N GLU A 84 3.66 20.21 -20.02
CA GLU A 84 2.66 20.96 -19.27
C GLU A 84 1.99 19.95 -18.36
N ARG A 85 2.14 20.14 -17.05
CA ARG A 85 1.48 19.26 -16.07
C ARG A 85 -0.01 19.45 -16.25
N LYS A 86 -0.63 18.49 -16.92
CA LYS A 86 -2.08 18.46 -17.14
C LYS A 86 -2.80 18.53 -15.79
N VAL A 87 -2.26 17.85 -14.78
CA VAL A 87 -2.79 17.88 -13.41
C VAL A 87 -1.70 18.38 -12.45
N PRO A 88 -1.85 19.58 -11.87
CA PRO A 88 -0.92 20.09 -10.86
C PRO A 88 -0.84 19.17 -9.64
N GLY A 89 0.38 18.86 -9.20
CA GLY A 89 0.63 17.94 -8.09
C GLY A 89 0.78 16.48 -8.47
N ALA A 90 0.37 16.07 -9.68
CA ALA A 90 0.60 14.72 -10.18
C ALA A 90 2.09 14.34 -10.18
N ALA A 91 2.39 13.06 -9.98
CA ALA A 91 3.73 12.54 -9.85
C ALA A 91 4.51 12.57 -11.17
N GLY A 92 3.85 12.28 -12.29
CA GLY A 92 4.47 12.28 -13.61
C GLY A 92 3.53 12.00 -14.76
N ASN A 93 4.12 11.95 -15.96
CA ASN A 93 3.39 11.77 -17.21
C ASN A 93 4.22 10.92 -18.19
N THR A 94 3.56 10.25 -19.13
CA THR A 94 4.21 9.71 -20.33
C THR A 94 4.32 10.80 -21.42
N THR A 95 5.21 10.60 -22.38
CA THR A 95 5.36 11.51 -23.51
C THR A 95 4.22 11.31 -24.52
N ALA A 96 3.57 12.39 -24.93
CA ALA A 96 2.58 12.37 -26.01
C ALA A 96 3.24 12.31 -27.39
N ILE A 97 2.64 11.60 -28.37
CA ILE A 97 3.05 11.59 -29.77
C ILE A 97 1.82 11.93 -30.63
N PRO A 98 1.46 13.23 -30.75
CA PRO A 98 0.20 13.67 -31.36
C PRO A 98 0.01 13.22 -32.81
N ARG A 99 1.09 13.14 -33.59
CA ARG A 99 1.01 12.70 -35.01
C ARG A 99 0.51 11.26 -35.18
N LEU A 100 0.66 10.43 -34.12
CA LEU A 100 0.19 9.03 -34.06
C LEU A 100 -1.06 8.86 -33.21
N GLY A 101 -1.66 9.95 -32.73
CA GLY A 101 -2.85 9.92 -31.89
C GLY A 101 -2.58 9.39 -30.46
N ILE A 102 -1.33 9.43 -29.98
CA ILE A 102 -0.92 8.96 -28.67
C ILE A 102 -0.96 10.12 -27.65
N PRO A 103 -1.89 10.14 -26.70
CA PRO A 103 -1.91 11.14 -25.63
C PRO A 103 -0.89 10.83 -24.54
N SER A 104 -0.60 11.81 -23.70
CA SER A 104 0.13 11.63 -22.46
C SER A 104 -0.79 11.03 -21.39
N LEU A 105 -0.32 9.99 -20.68
CA LEU A 105 -0.95 9.50 -19.44
C LEU A 105 -0.51 10.35 -18.26
N VAL A 106 -1.40 10.57 -17.31
CA VAL A 106 -1.13 11.23 -16.03
C VAL A 106 -1.09 10.20 -14.91
N LEU A 107 0.02 10.19 -14.15
CA LEU A 107 0.24 9.32 -13.01
C LEU A 107 0.28 10.15 -11.73
N SER A 108 -0.46 9.75 -10.69
CA SER A 108 -0.48 10.47 -9.42
C SER A 108 -0.34 9.54 -8.22
N ASP A 109 0.41 9.98 -7.19
CA ASP A 109 0.35 9.41 -5.87
C ASP A 109 -1.07 9.60 -5.29
N GLY A 110 -1.50 8.81 -4.38
CA GLY A 110 -0.85 7.99 -3.40
C GLY A 110 -1.74 6.94 -2.77
N PRO A 111 -1.19 6.21 -1.79
CA PRO A 111 -1.86 5.05 -1.20
C PRO A 111 -3.04 5.36 -0.28
N ALA A 112 -3.18 6.59 0.23
CA ALA A 112 -4.25 6.97 1.17
C ALA A 112 -5.15 8.12 0.68
N GLY A 113 -5.03 8.53 -0.58
CA GLY A 113 -5.80 9.60 -1.23
C GLY A 113 -5.06 10.21 -2.40
N VAL A 114 -5.77 10.83 -3.33
CA VAL A 114 -5.17 11.43 -4.54
C VAL A 114 -4.27 12.59 -4.17
N ARG A 115 -3.05 12.61 -4.71
CA ARG A 115 -2.12 13.71 -4.48
C ARG A 115 -2.20 14.74 -5.60
N ILE A 116 -2.81 15.88 -5.29
CA ILE A 116 -2.93 17.06 -6.16
C ILE A 116 -2.43 18.31 -5.46
N ASP A 117 -1.99 19.31 -6.22
CA ASP A 117 -1.68 20.62 -5.66
C ASP A 117 -2.97 21.38 -5.28
N PRO A 118 -3.01 22.08 -4.12
CA PRO A 118 -4.19 22.81 -3.67
C PRO A 118 -4.50 24.02 -4.55
N HIS A 119 -3.52 24.54 -5.26
CA HIS A 119 -3.64 25.75 -6.08
C HIS A 119 -3.27 25.46 -7.53
N ARG A 120 -4.03 26.05 -8.46
CA ARG A 120 -3.80 25.91 -9.90
C ARG A 120 -3.46 27.27 -10.52
N LYS A 121 -2.56 27.26 -11.51
CA LYS A 121 -2.19 28.46 -12.25
C LYS A 121 -3.43 29.04 -12.95
N GLY A 122 -3.73 30.30 -12.67
CA GLY A 122 -4.88 31.01 -13.28
C GLY A 122 -6.18 30.87 -12.48
N ASP A 123 -6.22 30.09 -11.42
CA ASP A 123 -7.35 30.02 -10.48
C ASP A 123 -6.89 30.44 -9.07
N SER A 124 -7.30 31.63 -8.67
CA SER A 124 -7.07 32.19 -7.33
C SER A 124 -8.28 32.05 -6.40
N THR A 125 -9.39 31.52 -6.89
CA THR A 125 -10.67 31.48 -6.19
C THR A 125 -10.97 30.14 -5.55
N HIS A 126 -10.40 29.04 -6.09
CA HIS A 126 -10.65 27.69 -5.59
C HIS A 126 -9.38 27.10 -4.95
N THR A 127 -9.60 26.31 -3.91
CA THR A 127 -8.60 25.40 -3.34
C THR A 127 -9.07 23.97 -3.62
N TYR A 128 -8.19 23.19 -4.21
CA TYR A 128 -8.46 21.80 -4.61
C TYR A 128 -7.99 20.86 -3.51
N PHE A 129 -8.88 20.00 -3.03
CA PHE A 129 -8.60 19.03 -1.98
C PHE A 129 -8.92 17.61 -2.48
N ALA A 130 -8.36 16.62 -1.82
CA ALA A 130 -8.72 15.23 -2.00
C ALA A 130 -9.07 14.60 -0.65
N THR A 131 -9.91 13.58 -0.67
CA THR A 131 -10.27 12.84 0.55
C THR A 131 -9.05 12.07 1.07
N ALA A 132 -8.73 12.26 2.36
CA ALA A 132 -7.82 11.35 3.05
C ALA A 132 -8.62 10.14 3.54
N PHE A 133 -8.38 9.00 2.90
CA PHE A 133 -8.96 7.72 3.30
C PHE A 133 -8.12 7.07 4.41
N PRO A 134 -8.65 6.06 5.13
CA PRO A 134 -7.88 5.26 6.06
C PRO A 134 -6.67 4.60 5.37
N VAL A 135 -5.56 4.49 6.08
CA VAL A 135 -4.33 3.88 5.56
C VAL A 135 -4.46 2.37 5.32
N GLY A 136 -3.54 1.78 4.54
CA GLY A 136 -3.58 0.38 4.13
C GLY A 136 -3.71 -0.61 5.31
N THR A 137 -2.94 -0.41 6.39
CA THR A 137 -3.01 -1.25 7.60
C THR A 137 -4.40 -1.21 8.24
N LEU A 138 -5.05 -0.04 8.29
CA LEU A 138 -6.42 0.08 8.81
C LEU A 138 -7.42 -0.60 7.87
N LEU A 139 -7.30 -0.40 6.57
CA LEU A 139 -8.15 -1.07 5.58
C LEU A 139 -8.03 -2.60 5.67
N ALA A 140 -6.82 -3.13 5.86
CA ALA A 140 -6.60 -4.56 6.09
C ALA A 140 -7.25 -5.04 7.39
N SER A 141 -7.23 -4.22 8.43
CA SER A 141 -7.84 -4.53 9.72
C SER A 141 -9.37 -4.63 9.67
N THR A 142 -10.02 -4.21 8.58
CA THR A 142 -11.45 -4.46 8.35
C THR A 142 -11.76 -5.93 8.13
N TRP A 143 -10.84 -6.70 7.59
CA TRP A 143 -11.04 -8.09 7.13
C TRP A 143 -12.28 -8.25 6.22
N ASP A 144 -12.66 -7.16 5.55
CA ASP A 144 -13.84 -7.09 4.67
C ASP A 144 -13.46 -6.48 3.30
N PRO A 145 -13.18 -7.32 2.29
CA PRO A 145 -12.87 -6.83 0.94
C PRO A 145 -13.95 -5.92 0.35
N SER A 146 -15.23 -6.10 0.77
CA SER A 146 -16.31 -5.27 0.23
C SER A 146 -16.24 -3.81 0.70
N VAL A 147 -15.77 -3.57 1.92
CA VAL A 147 -15.51 -2.23 2.46
C VAL A 147 -14.35 -1.58 1.71
N VAL A 148 -13.27 -2.34 1.49
CA VAL A 148 -12.09 -1.85 0.77
C VAL A 148 -12.42 -1.53 -0.69
N GLU A 149 -13.26 -2.33 -1.35
CA GLU A 149 -13.75 -2.05 -2.71
C GLU A 149 -14.59 -0.76 -2.75
N GLN A 150 -15.44 -0.49 -1.75
CA GLN A 150 -16.19 0.76 -1.65
C GLN A 150 -15.26 1.98 -1.53
N VAL A 151 -14.19 1.87 -0.72
CA VAL A 151 -13.13 2.89 -0.67
C VAL A 151 -12.49 3.06 -2.04
N GLY A 152 -12.14 1.96 -2.71
CA GLY A 152 -11.59 2.00 -4.06
C GLY A 152 -12.49 2.71 -5.06
N ARG A 153 -13.81 2.51 -5.01
CA ARG A 153 -14.78 3.21 -5.87
C ARG A 153 -14.79 4.72 -5.65
N ALA A 154 -14.81 5.16 -4.40
CA ALA A 154 -14.74 6.58 -4.05
C ALA A 154 -13.41 7.19 -4.50
N PHE A 155 -12.31 6.50 -4.23
CA PHE A 155 -10.98 6.91 -4.62
C PHE A 155 -10.83 7.02 -6.15
N GLY A 156 -11.25 6.00 -6.90
CA GLY A 156 -11.22 5.99 -8.37
C GLY A 156 -12.06 7.10 -9.00
N ASN A 157 -13.15 7.51 -8.36
CA ASN A 157 -13.93 8.68 -8.79
C ASN A 157 -13.08 9.96 -8.70
N GLU A 158 -12.36 10.20 -7.58
CA GLU A 158 -11.48 11.37 -7.47
C GLU A 158 -10.36 11.34 -8.50
N VAL A 159 -9.73 10.17 -8.72
CA VAL A 159 -8.70 9.98 -9.76
C VAL A 159 -9.22 10.43 -11.12
N LYS A 160 -10.42 9.95 -11.50
CA LYS A 160 -11.05 10.27 -12.78
C LYS A 160 -11.42 11.74 -12.90
N GLU A 161 -12.08 12.29 -11.86
CA GLU A 161 -12.60 13.66 -11.88
C GLU A 161 -11.51 14.73 -11.79
N TYR A 162 -10.29 14.36 -11.34
CA TYR A 162 -9.12 15.21 -11.42
C TYR A 162 -8.27 15.04 -12.69
N GLY A 163 -8.73 14.21 -13.64
CA GLY A 163 -8.06 14.03 -14.93
C GLY A 163 -6.79 13.18 -14.87
N ILE A 164 -6.69 12.29 -13.89
CA ILE A 164 -5.60 11.34 -13.69
C ILE A 164 -5.97 10.03 -14.35
N ASP A 165 -5.00 9.38 -15.02
CA ASP A 165 -5.21 8.10 -15.71
C ASP A 165 -4.85 6.90 -14.83
N ILE A 166 -3.78 7.02 -14.01
CA ILE A 166 -3.26 5.93 -13.18
C ILE A 166 -2.95 6.43 -11.76
N LEU A 167 -3.51 5.75 -10.78
CA LEU A 167 -3.19 5.91 -9.36
C LEU A 167 -2.02 5.01 -8.98
N LEU A 168 -0.99 5.58 -8.32
CA LEU A 168 0.18 4.85 -7.83
C LEU A 168 -0.10 4.20 -6.47
N ALA A 169 -1.02 3.25 -6.47
CA ALA A 169 -1.51 2.47 -5.34
C ALA A 169 -2.12 1.15 -5.83
N PRO A 170 -2.32 0.14 -4.93
CA PRO A 170 -1.90 0.08 -3.52
C PRO A 170 -0.44 -0.31 -3.31
N GLY A 171 0.13 0.06 -2.15
CA GLY A 171 1.37 -0.51 -1.64
C GLY A 171 1.05 -1.79 -0.87
N VAL A 172 1.76 -2.91 -1.15
CA VAL A 172 1.35 -4.23 -0.61
C VAL A 172 2.48 -5.04 0.01
N ASN A 173 3.66 -4.45 0.22
CA ASN A 173 4.77 -5.19 0.81
C ASN A 173 4.42 -5.75 2.19
N ILE A 174 5.06 -6.84 2.58
CA ILE A 174 4.76 -7.55 3.84
C ILE A 174 5.29 -6.75 5.05
N HIS A 175 4.53 -6.71 6.14
CA HIS A 175 4.99 -6.20 7.44
C HIS A 175 6.04 -7.13 8.04
N ARG A 176 7.28 -7.04 7.53
CA ARG A 176 8.40 -7.87 7.96
C ARG A 176 8.96 -7.46 9.31
N ASN A 177 9.09 -6.15 9.53
CA ASN A 177 9.62 -5.56 10.75
C ASN A 177 8.76 -4.35 11.18
N PRO A 178 8.43 -4.20 12.47
CA PRO A 178 7.59 -3.09 12.94
C PRO A 178 8.25 -1.71 12.80
N LEU A 179 9.57 -1.64 12.60
CA LEU A 179 10.28 -0.37 12.40
C LEU A 179 10.23 0.15 10.97
N ASN A 180 9.81 -0.65 9.98
CA ASN A 180 9.69 -0.16 8.61
C ASN A 180 8.76 1.06 8.55
N GLY A 181 9.29 2.18 8.04
CA GLY A 181 8.59 3.47 7.97
C GLY A 181 7.32 3.46 7.14
N ARG A 182 7.18 2.55 6.18
CA ARG A 182 6.06 2.46 5.26
C ARG A 182 5.02 1.40 5.60
N ASN A 183 5.10 0.74 6.77
CA ASN A 183 4.08 -0.23 7.17
C ASN A 183 2.66 0.37 7.22
N PHE A 184 2.52 1.68 7.48
CA PHE A 184 1.20 2.34 7.53
C PHE A 184 0.41 2.17 6.22
N GLU A 185 1.07 2.23 5.06
CA GLU A 185 0.43 2.11 3.75
C GLU A 185 0.34 0.66 3.25
N TYR A 186 1.15 -0.24 3.84
CA TYR A 186 1.09 -1.68 3.55
C TYR A 186 -0.03 -2.35 4.35
N TYR A 187 -0.46 -3.52 3.93
CA TYR A 187 -1.69 -4.10 4.45
C TYR A 187 -1.47 -5.04 5.63
N SER A 188 -0.54 -5.98 5.54
CA SER A 188 -0.47 -7.08 6.51
C SER A 188 0.88 -7.78 6.54
N GLU A 189 1.13 -8.55 7.61
CA GLU A 189 2.19 -9.56 7.68
C GLU A 189 1.81 -10.86 6.94
N ASP A 190 0.52 -11.03 6.60
CA ASP A 190 0.01 -12.20 5.90
C ASP A 190 -0.28 -11.89 4.43
N PRO A 191 0.30 -12.66 3.47
CA PRO A 191 0.14 -12.38 2.04
C PRO A 191 -1.28 -12.60 1.52
N LEU A 192 -2.10 -13.46 2.16
CA LEU A 192 -3.49 -13.66 1.77
C LEU A 192 -4.32 -12.42 2.08
N VAL A 193 -4.20 -11.88 3.30
CA VAL A 193 -4.90 -10.64 3.70
C VAL A 193 -4.44 -9.49 2.82
N ALA A 194 -3.12 -9.29 2.68
CA ALA A 194 -2.57 -8.22 1.85
C ALA A 194 -3.05 -8.30 0.40
N GLY A 195 -2.98 -9.49 -0.21
CA GLY A 195 -3.38 -9.69 -1.61
C GLY A 195 -4.88 -9.51 -1.85
N LYS A 196 -5.73 -10.04 -0.97
CA LYS A 196 -7.20 -9.93 -1.09
C LYS A 196 -7.69 -8.49 -0.92
N MET A 197 -7.14 -7.76 0.06
CA MET A 197 -7.50 -6.36 0.28
C MET A 197 -6.99 -5.47 -0.86
N ALA A 198 -5.78 -5.73 -1.35
CA ALA A 198 -5.25 -5.03 -2.52
C ALA A 198 -6.11 -5.28 -3.77
N ALA A 199 -6.51 -6.53 -4.03
CA ALA A 199 -7.39 -6.85 -5.15
C ALA A 199 -8.73 -6.09 -5.07
N ALA A 200 -9.31 -5.99 -3.88
CA ALA A 200 -10.54 -5.25 -3.65
C ALA A 200 -10.38 -3.75 -3.95
N LEU A 201 -9.30 -3.12 -3.47
CA LEU A 201 -9.02 -1.71 -3.78
C LEU A 201 -8.83 -1.49 -5.28
N ILE A 202 -8.03 -2.34 -5.94
CA ILE A 202 -7.77 -2.27 -7.38
C ILE A 202 -9.08 -2.37 -8.17
N ASN A 203 -9.92 -3.36 -7.86
CA ASN A 203 -11.21 -3.53 -8.52
C ASN A 203 -12.11 -2.31 -8.33
N GLY A 204 -12.17 -1.76 -7.11
CA GLY A 204 -12.93 -0.54 -6.81
C GLY A 204 -12.44 0.67 -7.60
N VAL A 205 -11.15 0.94 -7.63
CA VAL A 205 -10.56 2.06 -8.38
C VAL A 205 -10.79 1.89 -9.87
N GLN A 206 -10.46 0.71 -10.41
CA GLN A 206 -10.54 0.43 -11.85
C GLN A 206 -11.99 0.40 -12.38
N SER A 207 -12.99 0.18 -11.52
CA SER A 207 -14.40 0.26 -11.89
C SER A 207 -14.83 1.65 -12.40
N ASN A 208 -14.05 2.69 -12.16
CA ASN A 208 -14.24 4.05 -12.67
C ASN A 208 -13.62 4.27 -14.07
N GLY A 209 -12.91 3.27 -14.63
CA GLY A 209 -12.23 3.38 -15.92
C GLY A 209 -10.88 4.11 -15.82
N VAL A 210 -10.26 4.13 -14.66
CA VAL A 210 -8.88 4.59 -14.39
C VAL A 210 -8.02 3.41 -13.97
N GLY A 211 -6.69 3.54 -14.06
CA GLY A 211 -5.76 2.48 -13.70
C GLY A 211 -5.23 2.56 -12.29
N THR A 212 -4.62 1.47 -11.84
CA THR A 212 -3.83 1.37 -10.61
C THR A 212 -2.43 0.88 -10.91
N SER A 213 -1.47 1.21 -10.04
CA SER A 213 -0.12 0.66 -10.04
C SER A 213 0.15 0.00 -8.70
N ILE A 214 0.06 -1.34 -8.66
CA ILE A 214 0.40 -2.09 -7.46
C ILE A 214 1.91 -2.01 -7.20
N LYS A 215 2.32 -1.79 -5.93
CA LYS A 215 3.70 -1.47 -5.57
C LYS A 215 4.09 -2.01 -4.19
N HIS A 216 5.36 -2.13 -3.87
CA HIS A 216 6.57 -1.98 -4.69
C HIS A 216 7.12 -3.37 -4.99
N PHE A 217 7.24 -3.74 -6.23
CA PHE A 217 7.56 -5.09 -6.70
C PHE A 217 9.08 -5.26 -6.86
N ASP A 218 9.80 -5.90 -5.92
CA ASP A 218 9.35 -6.58 -4.73
C ASP A 218 10.29 -6.31 -3.54
N ALA A 219 9.87 -6.71 -2.34
CA ALA A 219 10.67 -6.75 -1.10
C ALA A 219 11.20 -5.40 -0.60
N ASN A 220 10.47 -4.29 -0.81
CA ASN A 220 10.75 -3.00 -0.19
C ASN A 220 10.25 -2.99 1.27
N ASN A 221 11.02 -3.63 2.18
CA ASN A 221 10.62 -3.84 3.56
C ASN A 221 11.41 -2.99 4.57
N GLN A 222 12.12 -1.96 4.10
CA GLN A 222 12.82 -0.94 4.89
C GLN A 222 13.03 0.34 4.11
N GLU A 223 13.18 1.46 4.81
CA GLU A 223 13.48 2.76 4.21
C GLU A 223 14.98 3.11 4.30
N THR A 224 15.69 2.54 5.28
CA THR A 224 17.13 2.74 5.43
C THR A 224 17.87 2.20 4.21
N ASN A 225 18.57 3.10 3.50
CA ASN A 225 19.30 2.81 2.26
C ASN A 225 18.46 2.12 1.17
N ARG A 226 17.16 2.35 1.13
CA ARG A 226 16.21 1.68 0.21
C ARG A 226 16.65 1.71 -1.26
N ASN A 227 17.37 2.75 -1.70
CA ASN A 227 17.81 2.91 -3.09
C ASN A 227 19.05 2.07 -3.44
N SER A 228 19.67 1.37 -2.49
CA SER A 228 20.92 0.65 -2.73
C SER A 228 21.05 -0.67 -1.97
N VAL A 229 20.25 -0.87 -0.91
CA VAL A 229 20.30 -2.08 -0.10
C VAL A 229 19.94 -3.32 -0.93
N ASN A 230 20.71 -4.39 -0.72
CA ASN A 230 20.44 -5.69 -1.33
C ASN A 230 19.66 -6.58 -0.36
N ALA A 231 18.38 -6.81 -0.63
CA ALA A 231 17.56 -7.78 0.08
C ALA A 231 17.90 -9.20 -0.41
N ILE A 232 18.54 -10.00 0.46
CA ILE A 232 18.94 -11.37 0.17
C ILE A 232 17.90 -12.31 0.77
N ILE A 233 17.13 -12.96 -0.11
CA ILE A 233 15.93 -13.71 0.26
C ILE A 233 15.93 -15.04 -0.47
N SER A 234 15.58 -16.13 0.23
CA SER A 234 15.46 -17.45 -0.39
C SER A 234 14.32 -17.49 -1.43
N GLN A 235 14.48 -18.34 -2.42
CA GLN A 235 13.45 -18.54 -3.45
C GLN A 235 12.09 -18.92 -2.84
N ARG A 236 12.10 -19.76 -1.79
CA ARG A 236 10.89 -20.18 -1.09
C ARG A 236 10.20 -19.02 -0.38
N ALA A 237 10.94 -18.25 0.42
CA ALA A 237 10.39 -17.09 1.14
C ALA A 237 9.84 -16.03 0.16
N LEU A 238 10.53 -15.78 -0.95
CA LEU A 238 10.01 -14.93 -2.02
C LEU A 238 8.66 -15.41 -2.52
N ARG A 239 8.55 -16.69 -2.91
CA ARG A 239 7.33 -17.23 -3.53
C ARG A 239 6.18 -17.40 -2.54
N GLU A 240 6.44 -17.84 -1.30
CA GLU A 240 5.39 -18.10 -0.31
C GLU A 240 4.91 -16.86 0.45
N LEU A 241 5.74 -15.77 0.52
CA LEU A 241 5.39 -14.54 1.25
C LEU A 241 5.44 -13.31 0.37
N TYR A 242 6.64 -12.88 -0.06
CA TYR A 242 6.85 -11.54 -0.62
C TYR A 242 6.24 -11.34 -2.00
N LEU A 243 6.15 -12.37 -2.82
CA LEU A 243 5.51 -12.37 -4.13
C LEU A 243 4.04 -12.82 -4.10
N LYS A 244 3.62 -13.57 -3.07
CA LYS A 244 2.29 -14.18 -3.01
C LYS A 244 1.17 -13.16 -2.95
N ASN A 245 1.32 -12.09 -2.19
CA ASN A 245 0.37 -10.98 -2.12
C ASN A 245 0.20 -10.28 -3.47
N PHE A 246 1.29 -10.03 -4.19
CA PHE A 246 1.24 -9.51 -5.57
C PHE A 246 0.53 -10.48 -6.51
N ARG A 247 0.90 -11.76 -6.46
CA ARG A 247 0.27 -12.81 -7.28
C ARG A 247 -1.24 -12.84 -7.09
N ILE A 248 -1.72 -12.83 -5.84
CA ILE A 248 -3.16 -12.80 -5.53
C ILE A 248 -3.81 -11.54 -6.14
N ALA A 249 -3.26 -10.37 -5.87
CA ALA A 249 -3.82 -9.12 -6.36
C ALA A 249 -3.83 -9.02 -7.90
N ILE A 250 -2.74 -9.46 -8.54
CA ILE A 250 -2.60 -9.42 -10.00
C ILE A 250 -3.57 -10.41 -10.66
N THR A 251 -3.67 -11.64 -10.15
CA THR A 251 -4.53 -12.65 -10.75
C THR A 251 -6.02 -12.37 -10.55
N GLU A 252 -6.40 -11.74 -9.43
CA GLU A 252 -7.81 -11.47 -9.11
C GLU A 252 -8.32 -10.11 -9.61
N ALA A 253 -7.44 -9.12 -9.80
CA ALA A 253 -7.87 -7.75 -10.15
C ALA A 253 -7.22 -7.20 -11.43
N GLN A 254 -6.17 -7.82 -11.96
CA GLN A 254 -5.48 -7.36 -13.18
C GLN A 254 -5.21 -5.84 -13.15
N PRO A 255 -4.35 -5.33 -12.24
CA PRO A 255 -3.98 -3.92 -12.21
C PRO A 255 -3.45 -3.49 -13.57
N TRP A 256 -3.69 -2.23 -13.97
CA TRP A 256 -3.19 -1.74 -15.25
C TRP A 256 -1.67 -1.70 -15.28
N THR A 257 -1.04 -1.45 -14.13
CA THR A 257 0.41 -1.35 -14.02
C THR A 257 0.95 -1.96 -12.73
N VAL A 258 2.25 -2.27 -12.75
CA VAL A 258 3.05 -2.68 -11.60
C VAL A 258 4.21 -1.71 -11.47
N MET A 259 4.56 -1.31 -10.25
CA MET A 259 5.74 -0.50 -9.98
C MET A 259 6.82 -1.35 -9.31
N SER A 260 8.01 -1.43 -9.92
CA SER A 260 9.17 -2.08 -9.33
C SER A 260 9.68 -1.30 -8.12
N SER A 261 10.42 -1.95 -7.22
CA SER A 261 10.91 -1.33 -5.99
C SER A 261 12.29 -0.67 -6.18
N TYR A 262 12.71 0.12 -5.18
CA TYR A 262 14.02 0.78 -5.19
C TYR A 262 15.19 -0.16 -4.96
N ASN A 263 15.01 -1.19 -4.12
CA ASN A 263 16.08 -2.04 -3.60
C ASN A 263 16.61 -3.02 -4.65
N LYS A 264 17.79 -3.55 -4.37
CA LYS A 264 18.25 -4.77 -5.02
C LYS A 264 17.58 -5.97 -4.38
N LEU A 265 17.34 -6.99 -5.18
CA LEU A 265 16.88 -8.30 -4.76
C LEU A 265 17.90 -9.33 -5.21
N ASN A 266 18.53 -10.06 -4.27
CA ASN A 266 19.54 -11.06 -4.59
C ASN A 266 20.59 -10.54 -5.62
N GLY A 267 21.17 -9.37 -5.34
CA GLY A 267 22.27 -8.76 -6.10
C GLY A 267 21.88 -7.76 -7.19
N THR A 268 20.68 -7.81 -7.76
CA THR A 268 20.25 -6.99 -8.90
C THR A 268 19.08 -6.09 -8.53
N TYR A 269 19.04 -4.86 -9.03
CA TYR A 269 17.87 -3.98 -8.87
C TYR A 269 16.60 -4.64 -9.42
N THR A 270 15.50 -4.50 -8.71
CA THR A 270 14.23 -5.15 -9.12
C THR A 270 13.76 -4.69 -10.49
N ALA A 271 13.98 -3.42 -10.84
CA ALA A 271 13.68 -2.87 -12.16
C ALA A 271 14.52 -3.48 -13.31
N GLU A 272 15.68 -4.07 -13.00
CA GLU A 272 16.61 -4.66 -13.94
C GLU A 272 16.58 -6.20 -13.97
N ARG A 273 15.63 -6.81 -13.24
CA ARG A 273 15.54 -8.28 -13.11
C ARG A 273 14.59 -8.89 -14.10
N HIS A 274 15.14 -9.42 -15.19
CA HIS A 274 14.36 -10.14 -16.22
C HIS A 274 13.61 -11.36 -15.63
N ASP A 275 14.24 -12.11 -14.73
CA ASP A 275 13.62 -13.27 -14.10
C ASP A 275 12.42 -12.89 -13.20
N LEU A 276 12.44 -11.71 -12.57
CA LEU A 276 11.33 -11.19 -11.77
C LEU A 276 10.20 -10.62 -12.65
N ILE A 277 10.56 -9.73 -13.59
CA ILE A 277 9.59 -8.96 -14.38
C ILE A 277 9.04 -9.79 -15.55
N THR A 278 9.91 -10.40 -16.35
CA THR A 278 9.47 -11.15 -17.52
C THR A 278 9.05 -12.56 -17.13
N THR A 279 9.95 -13.34 -16.50
CA THR A 279 9.66 -14.75 -16.25
C THR A 279 8.53 -14.93 -15.22
N VAL A 280 8.63 -14.32 -14.02
CA VAL A 280 7.63 -14.52 -12.96
C VAL A 280 6.36 -13.72 -13.25
N LEU A 281 6.46 -12.41 -13.43
CA LEU A 281 5.28 -11.56 -13.53
C LEU A 281 4.52 -11.79 -14.85
N ARG A 282 5.23 -11.85 -16.00
CA ARG A 282 4.57 -11.98 -17.32
C ARG A 282 4.34 -13.43 -17.73
N ASP A 283 5.38 -14.31 -17.66
CA ASP A 283 5.26 -15.67 -18.20
C ASP A 283 4.53 -16.62 -17.25
N GLU A 284 4.76 -16.54 -15.92
CA GLU A 284 4.03 -17.38 -14.95
C GLU A 284 2.66 -16.80 -14.63
N TRP A 285 2.54 -15.52 -14.23
CA TRP A 285 1.27 -14.94 -13.77
C TRP A 285 0.42 -14.32 -14.87
N LYS A 286 0.92 -14.25 -16.10
CA LYS A 286 0.20 -13.74 -17.29
C LYS A 286 -0.23 -12.28 -17.14
N PHE A 287 0.58 -11.47 -16.48
CA PHE A 287 0.34 -10.02 -16.39
C PHE A 287 0.39 -9.36 -17.76
N LYS A 288 -0.61 -8.52 -18.06
CA LYS A 288 -0.80 -7.90 -19.39
C LYS A 288 -0.60 -6.38 -19.42
N GLY A 289 -0.38 -5.77 -18.27
CA GLY A 289 -0.15 -4.35 -18.15
C GLY A 289 1.30 -3.94 -18.42
N PHE A 290 1.66 -2.70 -18.14
CA PHE A 290 3.05 -2.30 -18.17
C PHE A 290 3.66 -2.20 -16.76
N VAL A 291 4.98 -2.36 -16.70
CA VAL A 291 5.79 -2.20 -15.49
C VAL A 291 6.48 -0.84 -15.54
N MET A 292 6.45 -0.10 -14.43
CA MET A 292 7.21 1.14 -14.29
C MET A 292 8.21 1.05 -13.15
N THR A 293 9.28 1.86 -13.20
CA THR A 293 10.15 2.03 -12.04
C THR A 293 9.45 2.83 -10.95
N ASP A 294 9.83 2.64 -9.69
CA ASP A 294 9.66 3.68 -8.69
C ASP A 294 10.49 4.92 -9.08
N TRP A 295 10.24 6.08 -8.44
CA TRP A 295 10.80 7.38 -8.86
C TRP A 295 12.32 7.47 -8.66
N GLY A 296 13.07 7.19 -9.75
CA GLY A 296 14.52 7.07 -9.75
C GLY A 296 15.02 5.73 -9.23
N GLY A 297 14.16 4.70 -9.25
CA GLY A 297 14.53 3.31 -9.00
C GLY A 297 15.33 2.73 -10.18
N GLY A 298 16.14 1.69 -9.91
CA GLY A 298 17.06 1.11 -10.91
C GLY A 298 18.34 1.91 -11.08
N TYR A 299 19.18 1.48 -12.02
CA TYR A 299 20.47 2.11 -12.29
C TYR A 299 20.72 2.34 -13.78
N SER A 300 20.34 1.39 -14.64
CA SER A 300 20.62 1.42 -16.09
C SER A 300 19.34 1.32 -16.92
N ALA A 301 19.00 2.39 -17.63
CA ALA A 301 17.84 2.41 -18.53
C ALA A 301 17.84 1.23 -19.52
N VAL A 302 19.00 0.85 -20.04
CA VAL A 302 19.16 -0.28 -20.98
C VAL A 302 18.87 -1.62 -20.28
N ALA A 303 19.30 -1.80 -19.02
CA ALA A 303 19.04 -3.01 -18.26
C ALA A 303 17.58 -3.11 -17.85
N GLU A 304 16.96 -1.99 -17.47
CA GLU A 304 15.55 -1.87 -17.13
C GLU A 304 14.67 -2.27 -18.32
N GLU A 305 14.88 -1.67 -19.49
CA GLU A 305 14.15 -2.01 -20.72
C GLU A 305 14.34 -3.49 -21.10
N ARG A 306 15.59 -3.98 -21.02
CA ARG A 306 15.91 -5.40 -21.32
C ARG A 306 15.21 -6.37 -20.36
N ALA A 307 14.99 -5.96 -19.13
CA ALA A 307 14.27 -6.75 -18.15
C ALA A 307 12.75 -6.79 -18.35
N GLY A 308 12.19 -5.92 -19.20
CA GLY A 308 10.76 -5.75 -19.43
C GLY A 308 10.10 -4.74 -18.49
N ASN A 309 10.90 -3.82 -17.91
CA ASN A 309 10.38 -2.64 -17.22
C ASN A 309 10.09 -1.58 -18.31
N ASP A 310 8.82 -1.35 -18.60
CA ASP A 310 8.35 -0.66 -19.79
C ASP A 310 8.40 0.87 -19.71
N LEU A 311 8.45 1.43 -18.49
CA LEU A 311 8.41 2.87 -18.27
C LEU A 311 9.36 3.31 -17.14
N ILE A 312 10.32 4.14 -17.47
CA ILE A 312 11.30 4.69 -16.53
C ILE A 312 10.76 5.98 -15.93
N MET A 313 10.63 6.08 -14.60
CA MET A 313 10.08 7.24 -13.90
C MET A 313 11.00 7.79 -12.80
N PRO A 314 11.13 9.13 -12.65
CA PRO A 314 10.94 10.12 -13.70
C PRO A 314 12.06 10.01 -14.72
N GLY A 315 11.77 10.30 -15.99
CA GLY A 315 12.76 10.17 -17.03
C GLY A 315 13.79 11.32 -17.08
N ARG A 316 14.96 11.04 -17.64
CA ARG A 316 16.03 11.99 -17.91
C ARG A 316 16.42 11.98 -19.39
N PRO A 317 16.88 13.13 -19.96
CA PRO A 317 17.30 13.20 -21.37
C PRO A 317 18.40 12.21 -21.73
N ASP A 318 19.39 12.01 -20.84
CA ASP A 318 20.49 11.07 -21.02
C ASP A 318 20.00 9.62 -21.20
N GLN A 319 18.94 9.23 -20.52
CA GLN A 319 18.36 7.88 -20.66
C GLN A 319 17.79 7.63 -22.08
N ILE A 320 17.22 8.65 -22.73
CA ILE A 320 16.77 8.52 -24.13
C ILE A 320 17.97 8.29 -25.07
N GLU A 321 19.03 9.05 -24.85
CA GLU A 321 20.26 8.93 -25.63
C GLU A 321 20.93 7.57 -25.45
N ASP A 322 20.99 7.08 -24.20
CA ASP A 322 21.49 5.75 -23.86
C ASP A 322 20.70 4.64 -24.57
N LEU A 323 19.36 4.71 -24.54
CA LEU A 323 18.50 3.73 -25.22
C LEU A 323 18.65 3.79 -26.75
N MET A 324 18.69 4.98 -27.33
CA MET A 324 18.93 5.13 -28.77
C MET A 324 20.26 4.54 -29.17
N SER A 325 21.33 4.85 -28.44
CA SER A 325 22.66 4.30 -28.64
C SER A 325 22.69 2.78 -28.49
N ALA A 326 22.03 2.25 -27.46
CA ALA A 326 21.96 0.82 -27.19
C ALA A 326 21.30 0.04 -28.34
N VAL A 327 20.23 0.60 -28.93
CA VAL A 327 19.58 -0.01 -30.11
C VAL A 327 20.45 0.07 -31.34
N GLN A 328 21.12 1.19 -31.56
CA GLN A 328 22.01 1.39 -32.72
C GLN A 328 23.26 0.48 -32.71
N HIS A 329 23.71 0.05 -31.52
CA HIS A 329 24.84 -0.84 -31.31
C HIS A 329 24.43 -2.27 -30.90
N ASP A 330 23.20 -2.68 -31.15
CA ASP A 330 22.67 -4.03 -30.89
C ASP A 330 22.77 -4.50 -29.40
N SER A 331 22.98 -3.59 -28.46
CA SER A 331 22.98 -3.91 -27.02
C SER A 331 21.59 -3.93 -26.41
N LEU A 332 20.59 -3.32 -27.06
CA LEU A 332 19.17 -3.46 -26.80
C LEU A 332 18.44 -3.86 -28.09
N SER A 333 17.73 -4.98 -28.08
CA SER A 333 16.96 -5.42 -29.24
C SER A 333 15.79 -4.48 -29.54
N MET A 334 15.61 -4.08 -30.80
CA MET A 334 14.44 -3.31 -31.26
C MET A 334 13.13 -4.05 -30.92
N LYS A 335 13.14 -5.38 -30.94
CA LYS A 335 11.97 -6.20 -30.60
C LYS A 335 11.57 -5.99 -29.15
N VAL A 336 12.51 -5.98 -28.21
CA VAL A 336 12.25 -5.75 -26.78
C VAL A 336 11.68 -4.35 -26.57
N LEU A 337 12.28 -3.33 -27.17
CA LEU A 337 11.77 -1.96 -27.11
C LEU A 337 10.34 -1.86 -27.68
N ASP A 338 10.05 -2.52 -28.78
CA ASP A 338 8.72 -2.54 -29.42
C ASP A 338 7.69 -3.26 -28.53
N GLU A 339 8.07 -4.33 -27.83
CA GLU A 339 7.22 -5.03 -26.84
C GLU A 339 6.89 -4.11 -25.65
N ASN A 340 7.87 -3.41 -25.09
CA ASN A 340 7.66 -2.45 -23.99
C ASN A 340 6.76 -1.28 -24.44
N VAL A 341 6.98 -0.73 -25.61
CA VAL A 341 6.10 0.29 -26.23
C VAL A 341 4.67 -0.25 -26.37
N ALA A 342 4.51 -1.50 -26.82
CA ALA A 342 3.20 -2.10 -27.01
C ALA A 342 2.42 -2.24 -25.69
N HIS A 343 3.10 -2.58 -24.58
CA HIS A 343 2.48 -2.65 -23.27
C HIS A 343 1.92 -1.28 -22.84
N ILE A 344 2.69 -0.21 -23.03
CA ILE A 344 2.25 1.15 -22.72
C ILE A 344 1.06 1.56 -23.59
N LEU A 345 1.12 1.32 -24.92
CA LEU A 345 0.04 1.66 -25.86
C LEU A 345 -1.26 0.92 -25.54
N ASN A 346 -1.19 -0.35 -25.10
CA ASN A 346 -2.37 -1.11 -24.67
C ASN A 346 -3.07 -0.47 -23.46
N ILE A 347 -2.32 0.12 -22.54
CA ILE A 347 -2.91 0.82 -21.39
C ILE A 347 -3.42 2.20 -21.79
N ILE A 348 -2.70 2.91 -22.67
CA ILE A 348 -3.17 4.21 -23.21
C ILE A 348 -4.57 4.07 -23.81
N LEU A 349 -4.83 3.03 -24.60
CA LEU A 349 -6.14 2.79 -25.23
C LEU A 349 -7.30 2.71 -24.24
N LYS A 350 -7.04 2.29 -22.99
CA LYS A 350 -8.05 2.18 -21.93
C LYS A 350 -8.26 3.49 -21.15
N SER A 351 -7.31 4.43 -21.25
CA SER A 351 -7.22 5.59 -20.38
C SER A 351 -8.29 6.65 -20.65
N PRO A 352 -8.73 7.39 -19.64
CA PRO A 352 -9.59 8.58 -19.81
C PRO A 352 -8.97 9.61 -20.75
N SER A 353 -7.65 9.79 -20.75
CA SER A 353 -6.94 10.70 -21.65
C SER A 353 -7.08 10.31 -23.11
N PHE A 354 -7.04 9.01 -23.46
CA PHE A 354 -7.28 8.53 -24.81
C PHE A 354 -8.74 8.69 -25.22
N GLN A 355 -9.66 8.41 -24.31
CA GLN A 355 -11.10 8.57 -24.50
C GLN A 355 -11.54 10.03 -24.53
N LYS A 356 -10.62 10.98 -24.27
CA LYS A 356 -10.89 12.42 -24.17
C LYS A 356 -11.97 12.75 -23.15
N TYR A 357 -11.95 12.03 -22.02
CA TYR A 357 -12.90 12.27 -20.94
C TYR A 357 -12.80 13.71 -20.43
N ALA A 358 -13.94 14.38 -20.36
CA ALA A 358 -14.04 15.75 -19.82
C ALA A 358 -14.20 15.67 -18.28
N TYR A 359 -13.07 15.70 -17.55
CA TYR A 359 -13.07 15.66 -16.10
C TYR A 359 -13.57 16.99 -15.51
N SER A 360 -14.22 16.90 -14.35
CA SER A 360 -14.93 18.06 -13.75
C SER A 360 -14.07 18.90 -12.82
N ASP A 361 -12.97 18.38 -12.30
CA ASP A 361 -12.22 18.92 -11.15
C ASP A 361 -13.06 19.09 -9.86
N LYS A 362 -14.19 18.41 -9.75
CA LYS A 362 -15.19 18.55 -8.67
C LYS A 362 -15.76 17.19 -8.25
N PRO A 363 -14.92 16.28 -7.69
CA PRO A 363 -15.45 15.04 -7.12
C PRO A 363 -16.35 15.33 -5.91
N ASP A 364 -17.23 14.40 -5.56
CA ASP A 364 -18.09 14.51 -4.38
C ASP A 364 -17.36 14.13 -3.10
N LEU A 365 -16.48 15.04 -2.63
CA LEU A 365 -15.68 14.83 -1.41
C LEU A 365 -16.54 14.60 -0.17
N LYS A 366 -17.77 15.14 -0.12
CA LYS A 366 -18.69 14.91 1.03
C LYS A 366 -19.16 13.47 1.09
N ALA A 367 -19.55 12.89 -0.05
CA ALA A 367 -19.92 11.49 -0.12
C ALA A 367 -18.70 10.58 0.18
N HIS A 368 -17.51 10.97 -0.28
CA HIS A 368 -16.29 10.22 -0.04
C HIS A 368 -15.84 10.26 1.43
N ALA A 369 -16.02 11.38 2.13
CA ALA A 369 -15.79 11.49 3.58
C ALA A 369 -16.67 10.49 4.38
N ILE A 370 -17.92 10.28 3.97
CA ILE A 370 -18.81 9.28 4.59
C ILE A 370 -18.24 7.86 4.40
N VAL A 371 -17.74 7.55 3.20
CA VAL A 371 -17.09 6.25 2.91
C VAL A 371 -15.83 6.09 3.76
N SER A 372 -14.99 7.15 3.85
CA SER A 372 -13.80 7.17 4.68
C SER A 372 -14.11 6.88 6.14
N ARG A 373 -15.10 7.58 6.74
CA ARG A 373 -15.55 7.36 8.12
C ARG A 373 -16.04 5.94 8.37
N LYS A 374 -16.87 5.39 7.45
CA LYS A 374 -17.36 4.02 7.54
C LYS A 374 -16.22 3.01 7.51
N ALA A 375 -15.29 3.15 6.59
CA ALA A 375 -14.14 2.24 6.50
C ALA A 375 -13.24 2.32 7.74
N ALA A 376 -13.07 3.53 8.30
CA ALA A 376 -12.32 3.73 9.53
C ALA A 376 -12.96 2.97 10.71
N THR A 377 -14.27 3.09 10.92
CA THR A 377 -14.97 2.37 12.01
C THR A 377 -14.90 0.86 11.85
N GLU A 378 -14.96 0.33 10.63
CA GLU A 378 -14.89 -1.13 10.36
C GLU A 378 -13.49 -1.74 10.61
N GLY A 379 -12.44 -0.91 10.61
CA GLY A 379 -11.06 -1.36 10.78
C GLY A 379 -10.43 -1.00 12.13
N MET A 380 -11.07 -0.17 12.97
CA MET A 380 -10.60 0.10 14.32
C MET A 380 -10.73 -1.13 15.21
N ILE A 381 -9.76 -1.34 16.12
CA ILE A 381 -9.64 -2.58 16.88
C ILE A 381 -9.69 -2.28 18.36
N LEU A 382 -10.62 -2.88 19.07
CA LEU A 382 -10.67 -2.85 20.52
C LEU A 382 -9.67 -3.86 21.08
N LEU A 383 -8.57 -3.38 21.68
CA LEU A 383 -7.50 -4.21 22.22
C LEU A 383 -7.72 -4.60 23.68
N LYS A 384 -8.35 -3.73 24.46
CA LYS A 384 -8.61 -3.94 25.89
C LYS A 384 -9.94 -3.31 26.27
N ASN A 385 -10.71 -3.98 27.13
CA ASN A 385 -11.98 -3.46 27.67
C ASN A 385 -12.28 -4.10 29.04
N GLU A 386 -11.63 -3.61 30.08
CA GLU A 386 -11.81 -4.08 31.45
C GLU A 386 -13.04 -3.40 32.12
N ASP A 387 -13.80 -4.17 32.86
CA ASP A 387 -15.00 -3.70 33.57
C ASP A 387 -15.94 -2.86 32.71
N HIS A 388 -16.09 -3.23 31.44
CA HIS A 388 -16.96 -2.53 30.49
C HIS A 388 -16.66 -1.01 30.41
N ALA A 389 -15.37 -0.62 30.41
CA ALA A 389 -14.95 0.78 30.25
C ALA A 389 -15.47 1.41 28.96
N LEU A 390 -15.65 0.57 27.96
CA LEU A 390 -16.25 0.92 26.66
C LEU A 390 -17.43 -0.03 26.34
N PRO A 391 -18.48 0.45 25.66
CA PRO A 391 -18.68 1.84 25.23
C PRO A 391 -18.83 2.80 26.40
N ILE A 392 -18.45 4.09 26.17
CA ILE A 392 -18.56 5.12 27.20
C ILE A 392 -19.98 5.17 27.76
N SER A 393 -20.12 5.05 29.08
CA SER A 393 -21.40 5.05 29.74
C SER A 393 -22.19 6.36 29.50
N LYS A 394 -23.49 6.27 29.31
CA LYS A 394 -24.40 7.41 29.14
C LYS A 394 -24.36 8.43 30.29
N ASN A 395 -23.85 8.01 31.45
CA ASN A 395 -23.71 8.88 32.65
C ASN A 395 -22.49 9.81 32.54
N ILE A 396 -21.50 9.47 31.71
CA ILE A 396 -20.33 10.31 31.42
C ILE A 396 -20.79 11.50 30.58
N LYS A 397 -20.42 12.70 30.99
CA LYS A 397 -20.74 13.95 30.29
C LYS A 397 -19.49 14.75 29.92
N SER A 398 -18.45 14.69 30.77
CA SER A 398 -17.24 15.46 30.65
C SER A 398 -16.02 14.56 30.53
N ILE A 399 -15.13 14.88 29.59
CA ILE A 399 -13.93 14.10 29.28
C ILE A 399 -12.71 15.02 29.33
N ALA A 400 -11.71 14.63 30.14
CA ALA A 400 -10.38 15.23 30.09
C ALA A 400 -9.56 14.52 29.01
N ALA A 401 -9.33 15.18 27.89
CA ALA A 401 -8.57 14.61 26.77
C ALA A 401 -7.09 15.04 26.88
N PHE A 402 -6.22 14.06 27.09
CA PHE A 402 -4.76 14.22 27.14
C PHE A 402 -4.11 13.71 25.87
N GLY A 403 -2.91 14.19 25.60
CA GLY A 403 -2.11 13.80 24.44
C GLY A 403 -2.25 14.72 23.25
N ASN A 404 -1.12 15.04 22.60
CA ASN A 404 -1.08 15.92 21.42
C ASN A 404 -2.05 15.46 20.33
N ALA A 405 -2.13 14.14 20.09
CA ALA A 405 -2.99 13.56 19.05
C ALA A 405 -4.49 13.64 19.37
N SER A 406 -4.89 13.98 20.61
CA SER A 406 -6.29 14.31 20.92
C SER A 406 -6.77 15.54 20.19
N TYR A 407 -5.88 16.49 19.90
CA TYR A 407 -6.18 17.78 19.27
C TYR A 407 -5.62 17.89 17.84
N PHE A 408 -4.49 17.24 17.57
CA PHE A 408 -3.86 17.16 16.24
C PHE A 408 -3.76 15.69 15.81
N THR A 409 -4.91 15.13 15.45
CA THR A 409 -5.04 13.73 15.08
C THR A 409 -4.36 13.45 13.74
N ILE A 410 -3.61 12.36 13.67
CA ILE A 410 -2.85 11.93 12.50
C ILE A 410 -3.79 11.18 11.55
N ALA A 411 -4.13 11.79 10.43
CA ALA A 411 -5.01 11.19 9.43
C ALA A 411 -4.33 10.08 8.61
N GLY A 412 -3.04 10.25 8.29
CA GLY A 412 -2.25 9.34 7.46
C GLY A 412 -0.76 9.59 7.60
N GLY A 413 0.06 8.75 6.95
CA GLY A 413 1.51 8.88 6.97
C GLY A 413 2.03 10.00 6.07
N THR A 414 3.36 10.14 6.02
CA THR A 414 4.06 11.16 5.23
C THR A 414 4.65 10.58 3.94
N GLY A 415 5.21 11.45 3.08
CA GLY A 415 5.79 11.05 1.80
C GLY A 415 4.73 10.96 0.70
N SER A 416 4.77 9.91 -0.12
CA SER A 416 3.78 9.66 -1.18
C SER A 416 2.38 9.37 -0.63
N GLY A 417 2.28 8.97 0.64
CA GLY A 417 1.01 8.76 1.35
C GLY A 417 0.35 10.02 1.92
N ASP A 418 0.99 11.20 1.82
CA ASP A 418 0.37 12.43 2.29
C ASP A 418 -0.63 12.98 1.27
N VAL A 419 -1.80 13.39 1.78
CA VAL A 419 -2.95 13.87 1.00
C VAL A 419 -3.20 15.34 1.28
N ASN A 420 -3.45 16.13 0.26
CA ASN A 420 -3.92 17.52 0.43
C ASN A 420 -5.42 17.54 0.77
N LYS A 421 -5.72 17.29 2.04
CA LYS A 421 -7.07 17.19 2.62
C LYS A 421 -7.59 18.55 3.07
N ALA A 422 -8.90 18.75 2.99
CA ALA A 422 -9.54 20.00 3.41
C ALA A 422 -9.52 20.19 4.94
N TYR A 423 -9.61 19.10 5.69
CA TYR A 423 -9.68 19.10 7.15
C TYR A 423 -9.24 17.75 7.73
N VAL A 424 -9.07 17.72 9.04
CA VAL A 424 -9.02 16.51 9.85
C VAL A 424 -9.87 16.75 11.08
N ILE A 425 -10.84 15.91 11.34
CA ILE A 425 -11.58 15.94 12.60
C ILE A 425 -10.71 15.33 13.69
N SER A 426 -10.33 16.12 14.68
CA SER A 426 -9.56 15.63 15.82
C SER A 426 -10.39 14.74 16.75
N VAL A 427 -9.74 13.93 17.59
CA VAL A 427 -10.41 13.07 18.58
C VAL A 427 -11.30 13.92 19.51
N ALA A 428 -10.76 15.01 20.04
CA ALA A 428 -11.52 15.94 20.90
C ALA A 428 -12.74 16.50 20.17
N LYS A 429 -12.57 16.95 18.91
CA LYS A 429 -13.68 17.48 18.11
C LYS A 429 -14.73 16.40 17.80
N GLY A 430 -14.32 15.16 17.52
CA GLY A 430 -15.23 14.04 17.29
C GLY A 430 -16.09 13.72 18.52
N LEU A 431 -15.47 13.71 19.70
CA LEU A 431 -16.20 13.54 20.96
C LEU A 431 -17.15 14.71 21.26
N ALA A 432 -16.73 15.95 20.99
CA ALA A 432 -17.61 17.12 21.11
C ALA A 432 -18.81 17.01 20.15
N ASN A 433 -18.58 16.56 18.90
CA ASN A 433 -19.67 16.29 17.94
C ASN A 433 -20.62 15.18 18.41
N ALA A 434 -20.13 14.23 19.20
CA ALA A 434 -20.94 13.18 19.83
C ALA A 434 -21.68 13.63 21.11
N GLY A 435 -21.51 14.89 21.55
CA GLY A 435 -22.25 15.50 22.66
C GLY A 435 -21.51 15.52 24.01
N TYR A 436 -20.22 15.18 24.05
CA TYR A 436 -19.41 15.27 25.26
C TYR A 436 -18.83 16.65 25.46
N THR A 437 -18.72 17.08 26.70
CA THR A 437 -18.01 18.30 27.09
C THR A 437 -16.52 17.99 27.24
N LEU A 438 -15.68 18.68 26.47
CA LEU A 438 -14.22 18.59 26.56
C LEU A 438 -13.69 19.74 27.43
N ASP A 439 -12.58 19.49 28.13
CA ASP A 439 -11.93 20.53 28.94
C ASP A 439 -11.23 21.56 28.06
N ALA A 440 -11.77 22.80 28.02
CA ALA A 440 -11.27 23.90 27.18
C ALA A 440 -9.87 24.37 27.58
N ASN A 441 -9.48 24.22 28.86
CA ASN A 441 -8.14 24.62 29.30
C ASN A 441 -7.09 23.63 28.80
N LEU A 442 -7.38 22.32 28.82
CA LEU A 442 -6.50 21.33 28.19
C LEU A 442 -6.39 21.57 26.69
N GLU A 443 -7.48 21.80 25.99
CA GLU A 443 -7.46 22.13 24.56
C GLU A 443 -6.57 23.32 24.26
N THR A 444 -6.73 24.42 25.01
CA THR A 444 -5.90 25.63 24.87
C THR A 444 -4.42 25.32 25.13
N SER A 445 -4.13 24.60 26.21
CA SER A 445 -2.74 24.26 26.58
C SER A 445 -2.05 23.43 25.51
N TYR A 446 -2.68 22.34 25.05
CA TYR A 446 -2.13 21.48 24.01
C TYR A 446 -1.99 22.20 22.67
N THR A 447 -3.01 22.93 22.23
CA THR A 447 -2.97 23.63 20.94
C THR A 447 -1.90 24.72 20.91
N THR A 448 -1.75 25.49 22.01
CA THR A 448 -0.69 26.50 22.15
C THR A 448 0.69 25.82 22.12
N PHE A 449 0.91 24.79 22.94
CA PHE A 449 2.18 24.08 22.99
C PHE A 449 2.58 23.52 21.61
N ILE A 450 1.64 22.88 20.90
CA ILE A 450 1.91 22.26 19.60
C ILE A 450 2.25 23.33 18.56
N ASN A 451 1.50 24.42 18.52
CA ASN A 451 1.72 25.51 17.57
C ASN A 451 3.08 26.18 17.80
N ASP A 452 3.39 26.55 19.05
CA ASP A 452 4.66 27.20 19.41
C ASP A 452 5.86 26.29 19.13
N THR A 453 5.75 25.00 19.51
CA THR A 453 6.81 24.02 19.29
C THR A 453 7.01 23.75 17.79
N THR A 454 5.93 23.66 17.01
CA THR A 454 5.99 23.50 15.55
C THR A 454 6.73 24.68 14.91
N GLN A 455 6.43 25.91 15.32
CA GLN A 455 7.12 27.12 14.81
C GLN A 455 8.62 27.11 15.16
N LYS A 456 8.97 26.77 16.41
CA LYS A 456 10.37 26.64 16.86
C LYS A 456 11.13 25.58 16.06
N LEU A 457 10.55 24.39 15.91
CA LEU A 457 11.17 23.28 15.15
C LEU A 457 11.34 23.65 13.67
N ARG A 458 10.37 24.33 13.05
CA ARG A 458 10.49 24.83 11.68
C ARG A 458 11.59 25.89 11.53
N ALA A 459 11.74 26.78 12.50
CA ALA A 459 12.81 27.79 12.50
C ALA A 459 14.20 27.14 12.60
N ILE A 460 14.37 26.19 13.53
CA ILE A 460 15.61 25.39 13.69
C ILE A 460 15.93 24.62 12.40
N ALA A 461 14.94 23.94 11.84
CA ALA A 461 15.10 23.15 10.64
C ALA A 461 15.50 24.01 9.43
N ARG A 462 14.92 25.21 9.29
CA ARG A 462 15.31 26.17 8.24
C ARG A 462 16.75 26.63 8.40
N ALA A 463 17.15 26.98 9.63
CA ALA A 463 18.52 27.41 9.90
C ALA A 463 19.57 26.30 9.65
N ALA A 464 19.21 25.05 9.93
CA ALA A 464 20.05 23.89 9.73
C ALA A 464 19.90 23.19 8.37
N HIS A 465 19.05 23.72 7.48
CA HIS A 465 18.76 23.14 6.14
C HIS A 465 18.28 21.67 6.19
N HIS A 466 17.49 21.31 7.19
CA HIS A 466 16.89 19.98 7.30
C HIS A 466 15.37 20.03 7.52
N TRP A 467 14.71 18.89 7.54
CA TRP A 467 13.30 18.79 7.87
C TRP A 467 13.07 18.94 9.38
N PRO A 468 11.96 19.59 9.83
CA PRO A 468 11.65 19.67 11.25
C PRO A 468 11.37 18.27 11.81
N GLY A 469 11.89 18.02 13.00
CA GLY A 469 11.57 16.82 13.75
C GLY A 469 10.11 16.78 14.23
N PRO A 470 9.64 15.65 14.76
CA PRO A 470 8.31 15.55 15.35
C PRO A 470 8.17 16.45 16.57
N VAL A 471 6.96 16.98 16.79
CA VAL A 471 6.64 17.72 18.02
C VAL A 471 6.65 16.70 19.18
N PRO A 472 7.44 16.92 20.25
CA PRO A 472 7.44 16.04 21.41
C PRO A 472 6.07 16.07 22.12
N GLU A 473 5.76 15.04 22.88
CA GLU A 473 4.51 15.00 23.65
C GLU A 473 4.52 16.06 24.75
N MET A 474 3.42 16.79 24.89
CA MET A 474 3.25 17.73 26.00
C MET A 474 2.98 16.97 27.30
N ILE A 475 3.79 17.22 28.30
CA ILE A 475 3.65 16.60 29.63
C ILE A 475 2.85 17.55 30.54
N ALA A 476 1.67 17.13 30.95
CA ALA A 476 0.83 17.88 31.89
C ALA A 476 1.42 17.84 33.31
N THR A 477 1.25 18.94 34.06
CA THR A 477 1.70 18.98 35.48
C THR A 477 0.80 18.15 36.38
N ASP A 478 1.32 17.69 37.51
CA ASP A 478 0.57 16.92 38.51
C ASP A 478 -0.66 17.71 39.02
N GLU A 479 -0.51 19.04 39.18
CA GLU A 479 -1.61 19.91 39.55
C GLU A 479 -2.73 19.90 38.49
N THR A 480 -2.36 20.03 37.22
CA THR A 480 -3.31 19.93 36.10
C THR A 480 -4.02 18.57 36.10
N ILE A 481 -3.28 17.46 36.22
CA ILE A 481 -3.85 16.12 36.21
C ILE A 481 -4.85 15.94 37.36
N ASN A 482 -4.49 16.34 38.58
CA ASN A 482 -5.37 16.24 39.76
C ASN A 482 -6.63 17.10 39.60
N GLN A 483 -6.48 18.36 39.15
CA GLN A 483 -7.61 19.23 38.86
C GLN A 483 -8.58 18.61 37.83
N LYS A 484 -8.05 17.99 36.76
CA LYS A 484 -8.90 17.34 35.75
C LYS A 484 -9.55 16.07 36.29
N ALA A 485 -8.87 15.31 37.15
CA ALA A 485 -9.44 14.17 37.82
C ALA A 485 -10.60 14.57 38.78
N ASP A 486 -10.55 15.79 39.36
CA ASP A 486 -11.67 16.33 40.13
C ASP A 486 -12.88 16.69 39.28
N ASN A 487 -12.66 17.36 38.15
CA ASN A 487 -13.67 18.09 37.37
C ASN A 487 -14.20 17.37 36.14
N SER A 488 -13.62 16.24 35.73
CA SER A 488 -14.08 15.45 34.57
C SER A 488 -14.53 14.07 34.99
N ASP A 489 -15.42 13.44 34.22
CA ASP A 489 -16.00 12.13 34.54
C ASP A 489 -15.06 10.98 34.15
N MET A 490 -14.21 11.18 33.15
CA MET A 490 -13.22 10.19 32.72
C MET A 490 -12.00 10.86 32.05
N ALA A 491 -10.89 10.13 31.94
CA ALA A 491 -9.75 10.50 31.14
C ALA A 491 -9.74 9.76 29.80
N LEU A 492 -9.35 10.49 28.74
CA LEU A 492 -8.98 9.91 27.47
C LEU A 492 -7.54 10.34 27.14
N ILE A 493 -6.70 9.40 26.77
CA ILE A 493 -5.31 9.67 26.37
C ILE A 493 -5.14 9.23 24.92
N THR A 494 -4.74 10.15 24.03
CA THR A 494 -4.45 9.77 22.64
C THR A 494 -2.94 9.73 22.40
N ILE A 495 -2.41 8.53 22.16
CA ILE A 495 -1.00 8.32 21.80
C ILE A 495 -0.86 8.45 20.28
N GLY A 496 -0.10 9.45 19.85
CA GLY A 496 0.18 9.70 18.43
C GLY A 496 1.57 9.21 18.04
N ARG A 497 1.69 8.41 16.96
CA ARG A 497 2.97 8.04 16.34
C ARG A 497 2.84 8.09 14.84
N ASN A 498 3.52 9.03 14.21
CA ASN A 498 3.55 9.10 12.76
C ASN A 498 4.58 8.10 12.19
N ALA A 499 4.37 7.70 10.96
CA ALA A 499 5.29 6.92 10.15
C ALA A 499 5.27 7.49 8.72
N GLY A 500 6.26 7.18 7.92
CA GLY A 500 6.31 7.74 6.58
C GLY A 500 7.46 7.25 5.74
N GLU A 501 7.39 7.63 4.49
CA GLU A 501 8.38 7.34 3.48
C GLU A 501 9.68 8.11 3.74
N GLY A 502 10.83 7.47 3.48
CA GLY A 502 12.17 8.06 3.53
C GLY A 502 12.96 7.77 4.79
N SER A 503 12.35 7.18 5.83
CA SER A 503 13.06 6.76 7.03
C SER A 503 12.32 5.65 7.77
N ASP A 504 13.09 4.71 8.32
CA ASP A 504 12.55 3.75 9.28
C ASP A 504 12.26 4.41 10.62
N ARG A 505 11.39 3.79 11.40
CA ARG A 505 10.98 4.27 12.72
C ARG A 505 12.10 4.05 13.74
N ASN A 506 12.27 5.01 14.62
CA ASN A 506 13.26 4.89 15.71
C ASN A 506 12.71 4.00 16.84
N LEU A 507 13.53 3.06 17.32
CA LEU A 507 13.17 2.12 18.36
C LEU A 507 12.82 2.82 19.68
N GLU A 508 13.64 3.80 20.09
CA GLU A 508 13.56 4.42 21.43
C GLU A 508 12.52 5.56 21.50
N THR A 509 12.30 6.30 20.40
CA THR A 509 11.51 7.54 20.43
C THR A 509 10.20 7.44 19.63
N ASN A 510 10.00 6.37 18.83
CA ASN A 510 8.79 6.18 18.05
C ASN A 510 8.12 4.83 18.33
N TYR A 511 8.88 3.72 18.34
CA TYR A 511 8.34 2.40 18.66
C TYR A 511 8.06 2.27 20.16
N THR A 512 8.98 2.70 21.00
CA THR A 512 8.82 2.74 22.47
C THR A 512 8.34 4.13 22.91
N LEU A 513 7.47 4.20 23.90
CA LEU A 513 7.12 5.46 24.57
C LEU A 513 8.29 5.91 25.45
N THR A 514 8.56 7.21 25.46
CA THR A 514 9.57 7.79 26.34
C THR A 514 9.22 7.57 27.83
N PRO A 515 10.20 7.54 28.74
CA PRO A 515 9.92 7.42 30.17
C PRO A 515 8.93 8.47 30.69
N SER A 516 8.99 9.71 30.21
CA SER A 516 8.06 10.79 30.60
C SER A 516 6.64 10.55 30.12
N GLU A 517 6.45 10.01 28.90
CA GLU A 517 5.12 9.63 28.41
C GLU A 517 4.51 8.50 29.25
N GLN A 518 5.31 7.46 29.54
CA GLN A 518 4.87 6.34 30.40
C GLN A 518 4.50 6.81 31.80
N GLN A 519 5.33 7.68 32.38
CA GLN A 519 5.05 8.26 33.71
C GLN A 519 3.78 9.12 33.70
N GLN A 520 3.55 9.90 32.65
CA GLN A 520 2.32 10.70 32.50
C GLN A 520 1.10 9.80 32.44
N ILE A 521 1.11 8.73 31.64
CA ILE A 521 0.01 7.76 31.58
C ILE A 521 -0.30 7.21 32.97
N LYS A 522 0.75 6.80 33.70
CA LYS A 522 0.61 6.27 35.05
C LYS A 522 0.00 7.32 36.00
N LYS A 523 0.49 8.56 36.01
CA LYS A 523 -0.04 9.62 36.88
C LYS A 523 -1.51 9.94 36.60
N ILE A 524 -1.88 10.01 35.30
CA ILE A 524 -3.27 10.22 34.91
C ILE A 524 -4.13 9.05 35.42
N ALA A 525 -3.69 7.81 35.22
CA ALA A 525 -4.41 6.63 35.67
C ALA A 525 -4.56 6.63 37.20
N ASP A 526 -3.48 6.81 37.94
CA ASP A 526 -3.51 6.84 39.40
C ASP A 526 -4.50 7.90 39.94
N SER A 527 -4.50 9.12 39.34
CA SER A 527 -5.35 10.22 39.78
C SER A 527 -6.86 9.99 39.50
N PHE A 528 -7.18 9.43 38.31
CA PHE A 528 -8.57 9.14 37.94
C PHE A 528 -9.09 7.89 38.66
N HIS A 529 -8.31 6.81 38.77
CA HIS A 529 -8.67 5.59 39.45
C HIS A 529 -8.89 5.82 40.96
N ALA A 530 -8.09 6.69 41.60
CA ALA A 530 -8.31 7.09 43.00
C ALA A 530 -9.70 7.71 43.26
N LYS A 531 -10.37 8.17 42.18
CA LYS A 531 -11.72 8.74 42.21
C LYS A 531 -12.79 7.80 41.63
N GLY A 532 -12.43 6.55 41.35
CA GLY A 532 -13.28 5.56 40.71
C GLY A 532 -13.64 5.88 39.23
N LYS A 533 -12.86 6.70 38.56
CA LYS A 533 -13.09 7.14 37.16
C LYS A 533 -12.23 6.33 36.20
N LYS A 534 -12.76 6.05 35.01
CA LYS A 534 -12.11 5.24 33.97
C LYS A 534 -11.10 6.03 33.14
N VAL A 535 -10.08 5.32 32.67
CA VAL A 535 -9.03 5.82 31.75
C VAL A 535 -9.04 5.01 30.47
N VAL A 536 -9.25 5.67 29.34
CA VAL A 536 -9.25 5.08 28.00
C VAL A 536 -8.08 5.60 27.19
N ILE A 537 -7.38 4.70 26.50
CA ILE A 537 -6.29 5.08 25.59
C ILE A 537 -6.71 4.82 24.14
N VAL A 538 -6.48 5.81 23.29
CA VAL A 538 -6.63 5.70 21.84
C VAL A 538 -5.25 5.69 21.19
N LEU A 539 -4.96 4.69 20.37
CA LEU A 539 -3.71 4.57 19.63
C LEU A 539 -3.91 5.09 18.20
N ASN A 540 -3.45 6.30 17.94
CA ASN A 540 -3.43 6.93 16.62
C ASN A 540 -2.02 6.80 16.02
N ILE A 541 -1.69 5.60 15.52
CA ILE A 541 -0.34 5.18 15.18
C ILE A 541 -0.22 4.65 13.76
N GLY A 542 0.92 4.88 13.11
CA GLY A 542 1.23 4.41 11.75
C GLY A 542 1.90 3.02 11.70
N GLY A 543 2.05 2.36 12.83
CA GLY A 543 2.65 1.01 12.94
C GLY A 543 2.66 0.55 14.38
N VAL A 544 2.94 -0.73 14.60
CA VAL A 544 3.02 -1.37 15.92
C VAL A 544 3.96 -0.62 16.86
N ILE A 545 3.60 -0.51 18.14
CA ILE A 545 4.42 0.09 19.19
C ILE A 545 4.59 -0.86 20.37
N ASP A 546 5.62 -0.61 21.19
CA ASP A 546 5.80 -1.29 22.47
C ASP A 546 4.71 -0.85 23.46
N MET A 547 4.01 -1.83 24.06
CA MET A 547 2.95 -1.60 25.01
C MET A 547 3.31 -1.97 26.43
N ASN A 548 4.55 -2.43 26.67
CA ASN A 548 5.01 -2.77 28.00
C ASN A 548 5.09 -1.54 28.91
N GLY A 549 4.84 -1.77 30.19
CA GLY A 549 5.00 -0.77 31.24
C GLY A 549 3.87 0.27 31.35
N TRP A 550 2.95 0.35 30.38
CA TRP A 550 1.89 1.34 30.42
C TRP A 550 0.46 0.82 30.09
N LYS A 551 0.31 -0.27 29.30
CA LYS A 551 -1.02 -0.74 28.89
C LYS A 551 -1.95 -1.11 30.04
N ASP A 552 -1.38 -1.56 31.15
CA ASP A 552 -2.15 -1.99 32.32
C ASP A 552 -2.73 -0.81 33.12
N ASN A 553 -2.28 0.41 32.85
CA ASN A 553 -2.84 1.64 33.42
C ASN A 553 -4.16 2.07 32.75
N ALA A 554 -4.54 1.48 31.61
CA ALA A 554 -5.79 1.81 30.91
C ALA A 554 -6.86 0.76 31.19
N ASP A 555 -8.12 1.20 31.38
CA ASP A 555 -9.29 0.33 31.44
C ASP A 555 -9.76 -0.12 30.05
N GLY A 556 -9.61 0.75 29.06
CA GLY A 556 -9.92 0.47 27.65
C GLY A 556 -8.82 0.94 26.71
N ILE A 557 -8.53 0.18 25.65
CA ILE A 557 -7.57 0.56 24.61
C ILE A 557 -8.18 0.34 23.22
N LEU A 558 -8.30 1.43 22.46
CA LEU A 558 -8.77 1.42 21.07
C LEU A 558 -7.59 1.70 20.13
N LEU A 559 -7.27 0.79 19.23
CA LEU A 559 -6.33 1.00 18.14
C LEU A 559 -7.07 1.57 16.94
N ALA A 560 -6.81 2.84 16.66
CA ALA A 560 -7.44 3.57 15.57
C ALA A 560 -6.55 3.62 14.29
N TRP A 561 -5.29 3.20 14.36
CA TRP A 561 -4.31 3.39 13.29
C TRP A 561 -4.30 4.86 12.81
N GLN A 562 -4.30 5.10 11.49
CA GLN A 562 -4.42 6.42 10.87
C GLN A 562 -5.69 6.46 10.01
N PRO A 563 -6.79 7.05 10.53
CA PRO A 563 -8.14 6.79 10.03
C PRO A 563 -8.65 7.72 8.92
N GLY A 564 -7.79 8.55 8.32
CA GLY A 564 -8.22 9.52 7.32
C GLY A 564 -8.78 10.82 7.93
N GLU A 565 -9.45 11.63 7.12
CA GLU A 565 -9.89 12.98 7.52
C GLU A 565 -11.04 12.98 8.54
N GLU A 566 -11.86 11.95 8.57
CA GLU A 566 -12.97 11.78 9.52
C GLU A 566 -12.56 11.07 10.83
N ALA A 567 -11.27 11.03 11.13
CA ALA A 567 -10.66 10.28 12.23
C ALA A 567 -11.41 10.42 13.57
N GLY A 568 -11.60 11.65 14.05
CA GLY A 568 -12.23 11.90 15.36
C GLY A 568 -13.69 11.46 15.41
N ASN A 569 -14.45 11.67 14.33
CA ASN A 569 -15.84 11.19 14.25
C ASN A 569 -15.92 9.67 14.26
N ALA A 570 -15.03 8.98 13.52
CA ALA A 570 -14.99 7.52 13.49
C ALA A 570 -14.58 6.93 14.86
N ILE A 571 -13.57 7.52 15.51
CA ILE A 571 -13.16 7.15 16.88
C ILE A 571 -14.31 7.33 17.86
N ALA A 572 -15.02 8.47 17.80
CA ALA A 572 -16.16 8.73 18.66
C ALA A 572 -17.31 7.74 18.41
N ASP A 573 -17.58 7.34 17.17
CA ASP A 573 -18.60 6.34 16.84
C ASP A 573 -18.32 4.98 17.52
N ILE A 574 -17.05 4.57 17.60
CA ILE A 574 -16.67 3.36 18.35
C ILE A 574 -16.76 3.59 19.85
N LEU A 575 -16.09 4.64 20.38
CA LEU A 575 -16.04 4.88 21.82
C LEU A 575 -17.43 5.01 22.47
N THR A 576 -18.40 5.55 21.74
CA THR A 576 -19.77 5.74 22.23
C THR A 576 -20.69 4.52 22.05
N GLY A 577 -20.21 3.47 21.36
CA GLY A 577 -21.03 2.31 21.03
C GLY A 577 -22.06 2.55 19.93
N LYS A 578 -21.96 3.65 19.18
CA LYS A 578 -22.78 3.88 17.97
C LYS A 578 -22.46 2.84 16.89
N VAL A 579 -21.20 2.40 16.85
CA VAL A 579 -20.71 1.29 16.02
C VAL A 579 -19.98 0.31 16.93
N ASP A 580 -20.33 -0.97 16.84
CA ASP A 580 -19.59 -2.04 17.50
C ASP A 580 -18.24 -2.26 16.83
N PRO A 581 -17.11 -2.30 17.59
CA PRO A 581 -15.80 -2.57 17.01
C PRO A 581 -15.74 -3.99 16.45
N SER A 582 -15.34 -4.11 15.21
CA SER A 582 -15.26 -5.39 14.49
C SER A 582 -13.96 -5.57 13.71
N GLY A 583 -13.04 -4.64 13.87
CA GLY A 583 -11.69 -4.72 13.30
C GLY A 583 -10.86 -5.81 13.98
N LYS A 584 -9.95 -6.44 13.21
CA LYS A 584 -9.03 -7.46 13.72
C LYS A 584 -7.60 -7.10 13.28
N LEU A 585 -6.61 -7.43 14.11
CA LEU A 585 -5.20 -7.16 13.79
C LEU A 585 -4.77 -7.84 12.49
N ALA A 586 -4.23 -7.07 11.58
CA ALA A 586 -3.58 -7.58 10.36
C ALA A 586 -2.06 -7.77 10.53
N THR A 587 -1.55 -7.52 11.74
CA THR A 587 -0.14 -7.67 12.13
C THR A 587 -0.04 -7.99 13.62
N THR A 588 0.93 -8.82 14.00
CA THR A 588 1.18 -9.23 15.38
C THR A 588 1.82 -8.09 16.18
N PHE A 589 1.38 -7.88 17.42
CA PHE A 589 2.06 -7.01 18.39
C PHE A 589 3.00 -7.86 19.23
N PRO A 590 4.33 -7.68 19.16
CA PRO A 590 5.28 -8.40 20.01
C PRO A 590 5.21 -7.90 21.45
N VAL A 591 5.65 -8.73 22.42
CA VAL A 591 5.84 -8.29 23.80
C VAL A 591 7.03 -7.33 23.88
N LYS A 592 8.10 -7.61 23.16
CA LYS A 592 9.29 -6.76 23.05
C LYS A 592 9.88 -6.86 21.65
N TYR A 593 10.66 -5.86 21.26
CA TYR A 593 11.24 -5.80 19.92
C TYR A 593 12.12 -7.01 19.58
N GLU A 594 12.86 -7.53 20.57
CA GLU A 594 13.73 -8.69 20.40
C GLU A 594 12.99 -9.99 20.07
N ASP A 595 11.68 -10.04 20.31
CA ASP A 595 10.83 -11.17 19.92
C ASP A 595 10.43 -11.13 18.42
N VAL A 596 10.74 -10.04 17.71
CA VAL A 596 10.50 -9.94 16.28
C VAL A 596 11.52 -10.81 15.54
N PRO A 597 11.10 -11.70 14.61
CA PRO A 597 12.03 -12.63 13.94
C PRO A 597 13.15 -11.92 13.19
N SER A 598 12.90 -10.73 12.67
CA SER A 598 13.88 -9.89 11.95
C SER A 598 14.63 -8.88 12.82
N ALA A 599 14.45 -8.87 14.15
CA ALA A 599 15.06 -7.86 15.02
C ALA A 599 16.58 -7.83 14.94
N LYS A 600 17.22 -8.99 14.79
CA LYS A 600 18.68 -9.11 14.77
C LYS A 600 19.32 -8.71 13.44
N ASN A 601 18.57 -8.71 12.35
CA ASN A 601 19.09 -8.46 10.99
C ASN A 601 18.46 -7.22 10.32
N PHE A 602 17.61 -6.49 11.00
CA PHE A 602 17.04 -5.22 10.52
C PHE A 602 17.86 -4.04 11.05
N PRO A 603 18.17 -3.01 10.24
CA PRO A 603 17.86 -2.88 8.81
C PRO A 603 18.94 -3.49 7.90
N GLY A 604 19.91 -4.26 8.41
CA GLY A 604 20.95 -4.94 7.66
C GLY A 604 22.37 -4.59 8.09
N LEU A 605 23.34 -5.02 7.31
CA LEU A 605 24.77 -4.86 7.58
C LEU A 605 25.46 -4.04 6.48
N PRO A 606 26.57 -3.33 6.79
CA PRO A 606 27.05 -3.04 8.16
C PRO A 606 26.09 -2.13 8.94
N ALA A 607 26.07 -2.29 10.26
CA ALA A 607 25.21 -1.48 11.13
C ALA A 607 25.40 0.03 10.88
N GLY A 608 24.29 0.78 10.82
CA GLY A 608 24.28 2.23 10.58
C GLY A 608 24.33 2.65 9.11
N ASN A 609 24.84 1.83 8.19
CA ASN A 609 24.84 2.09 6.76
C ASN A 609 24.75 0.77 5.96
N PRO A 610 23.64 0.05 6.06
CA PRO A 610 23.51 -1.27 5.46
C PRO A 610 23.56 -1.23 3.93
N ASP A 611 24.38 -2.11 3.35
CA ASP A 611 24.41 -2.37 1.92
C ASP A 611 23.65 -3.66 1.55
N HIS A 612 23.44 -4.54 2.53
CA HIS A 612 22.65 -5.77 2.39
C HIS A 612 21.88 -6.13 3.65
N VAL A 613 20.81 -6.88 3.47
CA VAL A 613 20.03 -7.47 4.56
C VAL A 613 19.63 -8.90 4.19
N ILE A 614 19.97 -9.86 5.05
CA ILE A 614 19.64 -11.28 4.85
C ILE A 614 18.35 -11.59 5.58
N TYR A 615 17.35 -12.14 4.90
CA TYR A 615 16.06 -12.52 5.48
C TYR A 615 16.14 -13.92 6.08
N GLN A 616 16.87 -14.06 7.20
CA GLN A 616 17.11 -15.34 7.87
C GLN A 616 15.83 -15.99 8.41
N GLU A 617 14.82 -15.18 8.70
CA GLU A 617 13.53 -15.68 9.14
C GLU A 617 12.78 -16.49 8.07
N GLY A 618 13.19 -16.42 6.82
CA GLY A 618 12.60 -17.17 5.72
C GLY A 618 11.07 -16.98 5.65
N ILE A 619 10.33 -18.07 5.73
CA ILE A 619 8.86 -18.05 5.74
C ILE A 619 8.25 -17.70 7.10
N TYR A 620 9.08 -17.57 8.16
CA TYR A 620 8.62 -17.37 9.53
C TYR A 620 8.52 -15.86 9.86
N VAL A 621 7.57 -15.17 9.23
CA VAL A 621 7.24 -13.77 9.49
C VAL A 621 5.91 -13.69 10.24
N GLY A 622 5.79 -12.74 11.18
CA GLY A 622 4.58 -12.52 11.95
C GLY A 622 4.09 -13.75 12.71
N TYR A 623 2.77 -14.00 12.70
CA TYR A 623 2.17 -15.12 13.46
C TYR A 623 2.76 -16.49 13.06
N ARG A 624 3.25 -16.65 11.81
CA ARG A 624 3.92 -17.90 11.41
C ARG A 624 5.13 -18.20 12.30
N TYR A 625 5.88 -17.17 12.69
CA TYR A 625 6.97 -17.28 13.64
C TYR A 625 6.48 -17.52 15.06
N TYR A 626 5.62 -16.64 15.56
CA TYR A 626 5.17 -16.70 16.97
C TYR A 626 4.47 -18.01 17.32
N ASP A 627 3.65 -18.53 16.41
CA ASP A 627 2.91 -19.78 16.64
C ASP A 627 3.79 -21.04 16.50
N THR A 628 4.73 -21.02 15.55
CA THR A 628 5.66 -22.16 15.33
C THR A 628 6.65 -22.30 16.47
N TYR A 629 7.23 -21.18 16.91
CA TYR A 629 8.24 -21.15 17.99
C TYR A 629 7.63 -21.00 19.38
N LYS A 630 6.30 -20.94 19.49
CA LYS A 630 5.52 -20.82 20.74
C LYS A 630 5.93 -19.59 21.56
N ILE A 631 6.27 -18.51 20.90
CA ILE A 631 6.54 -17.22 21.52
C ILE A 631 5.21 -16.49 21.74
N LYS A 632 4.96 -16.05 22.97
CA LYS A 632 3.71 -15.34 23.29
C LYS A 632 3.80 -13.90 22.79
N PRO A 633 2.92 -13.44 21.86
CA PRO A 633 2.82 -12.03 21.51
C PRO A 633 2.06 -11.24 22.57
N MET A 634 2.12 -9.92 22.52
CA MET A 634 1.26 -9.01 23.29
C MET A 634 -0.19 -9.14 22.82
N TYR A 635 -0.38 -9.07 21.49
CA TYR A 635 -1.63 -9.40 20.81
C TYR A 635 -1.31 -10.19 19.55
N GLU A 636 -1.98 -11.29 19.37
CA GLU A 636 -1.78 -12.17 18.22
C GLU A 636 -2.43 -11.61 16.95
N PHE A 637 -1.99 -12.11 15.82
CA PHE A 637 -2.60 -11.87 14.51
C PHE A 637 -4.08 -12.26 14.51
N GLY A 638 -4.92 -11.40 13.98
CA GLY A 638 -6.36 -11.61 13.95
C GLY A 638 -7.11 -11.21 15.22
N TYR A 639 -6.41 -10.77 16.29
CA TYR A 639 -7.04 -10.36 17.55
C TYR A 639 -7.87 -9.08 17.41
N GLY A 640 -8.96 -9.01 18.14
CA GLY A 640 -9.81 -7.83 18.31
C GLY A 640 -11.07 -8.17 19.09
N LEU A 641 -11.44 -7.33 20.06
CA LEU A 641 -12.64 -7.46 20.88
C LEU A 641 -13.85 -6.77 20.24
N SER A 642 -15.03 -7.08 20.72
CA SER A 642 -16.32 -6.48 20.36
C SER A 642 -17.07 -6.12 21.65
N TYR A 643 -18.09 -5.27 21.57
CA TYR A 643 -19.03 -4.99 22.67
C TYR A 643 -20.09 -6.09 22.83
N THR A 644 -20.12 -7.05 21.91
CA THR A 644 -20.97 -8.24 21.98
C THR A 644 -20.13 -9.50 21.94
N ASN A 645 -20.77 -10.66 22.07
CA ASN A 645 -20.11 -11.95 22.04
C ASN A 645 -20.59 -12.79 20.86
N PHE A 646 -19.69 -13.59 20.32
CA PHE A 646 -20.00 -14.50 19.22
C PHE A 646 -19.60 -15.93 19.56
N SER A 647 -20.44 -16.88 19.16
CA SER A 647 -20.04 -18.29 19.09
C SER A 647 -19.74 -18.67 17.64
N ILE A 648 -18.66 -19.45 17.46
CA ILE A 648 -18.22 -20.04 16.19
C ILE A 648 -18.34 -21.54 16.33
N ASN A 649 -19.35 -22.13 15.71
CA ASN A 649 -19.74 -23.52 15.94
C ASN A 649 -20.05 -24.25 14.63
N ASN A 650 -20.35 -25.56 14.74
CA ASN A 650 -20.83 -26.39 13.63
C ASN A 650 -19.89 -26.41 12.44
N LEU A 651 -18.58 -26.48 12.68
CA LEU A 651 -17.62 -26.69 11.61
C LEU A 651 -17.90 -28.04 10.91
N LYS A 652 -18.16 -27.98 9.61
CA LYS A 652 -18.39 -29.14 8.76
C LYS A 652 -17.52 -29.07 7.52
N LEU A 653 -16.89 -30.18 7.19
CA LEU A 653 -16.17 -30.35 5.93
C LEU A 653 -17.03 -31.15 4.96
N SER A 654 -16.94 -30.80 3.67
CA SER A 654 -17.64 -31.55 2.61
C SER A 654 -17.18 -32.98 2.47
N SER A 655 -15.94 -33.30 2.90
CA SER A 655 -15.35 -34.63 2.89
C SER A 655 -14.19 -34.70 3.89
N PRO A 656 -13.94 -35.87 4.52
CA PRO A 656 -12.74 -36.11 5.29
C PRO A 656 -11.50 -36.41 4.42
N VAL A 657 -11.69 -36.59 3.11
CA VAL A 657 -10.62 -36.80 2.14
C VAL A 657 -10.69 -35.72 1.07
N PHE A 658 -9.57 -35.03 0.86
CA PHE A 658 -9.44 -33.99 -0.16
C PHE A 658 -9.44 -34.60 -1.57
N ASN A 659 -10.31 -34.14 -2.44
CA ASN A 659 -10.49 -34.59 -3.81
C ASN A 659 -10.47 -33.45 -4.85
N GLY A 660 -9.63 -32.42 -4.62
CA GLY A 660 -9.46 -31.26 -5.49
C GLY A 660 -10.10 -29.98 -4.95
N LEU A 661 -11.22 -30.08 -4.25
CA LEU A 661 -11.89 -28.97 -3.58
C LEU A 661 -12.47 -29.43 -2.24
N LEU A 662 -12.13 -28.74 -1.17
CA LEU A 662 -12.73 -28.92 0.15
C LEU A 662 -13.57 -27.68 0.49
N THR A 663 -14.84 -27.91 0.84
CA THR A 663 -15.72 -26.86 1.36
C THR A 663 -15.85 -27.01 2.87
N ALA A 664 -15.55 -25.94 3.60
CA ALA A 664 -15.78 -25.85 5.03
C ALA A 664 -16.91 -24.86 5.31
N THR A 665 -17.85 -25.22 6.18
CA THR A 665 -18.91 -24.35 6.64
C THR A 665 -18.84 -24.17 8.15
N VAL A 666 -19.11 -22.95 8.62
CA VAL A 666 -19.10 -22.58 10.03
C VAL A 666 -20.32 -21.72 10.34
N THR A 667 -20.98 -21.95 11.45
CA THR A 667 -22.07 -21.12 11.93
C THR A 667 -21.54 -20.10 12.95
N VAL A 668 -21.73 -18.82 12.68
CA VAL A 668 -21.47 -17.71 13.62
C VAL A 668 -22.80 -17.25 14.19
N LYS A 669 -22.92 -17.14 15.52
CA LYS A 669 -24.08 -16.60 16.20
C LYS A 669 -23.67 -15.47 17.12
N ASN A 670 -24.38 -14.35 17.06
CA ASN A 670 -24.28 -13.31 18.06
C ASN A 670 -24.99 -13.79 19.35
N THR A 671 -24.21 -14.00 20.41
CA THR A 671 -24.68 -14.51 21.70
C THR A 671 -24.80 -13.43 22.79
N GLY A 672 -24.41 -12.20 22.44
CA GLY A 672 -24.52 -11.06 23.35
C GLY A 672 -25.74 -10.18 23.08
N GLU A 673 -25.71 -8.96 23.61
CA GLU A 673 -26.87 -8.07 23.67
C GLU A 673 -26.83 -6.92 22.65
N VAL A 674 -25.71 -6.72 21.93
CA VAL A 674 -25.52 -5.64 20.97
C VAL A 674 -25.35 -6.23 19.59
N ALA A 675 -25.87 -5.54 18.55
CA ALA A 675 -25.64 -5.93 17.17
C ALA A 675 -24.16 -5.74 16.80
N GLY A 676 -23.57 -6.74 16.16
CA GLY A 676 -22.14 -6.71 15.84
C GLY A 676 -21.78 -7.62 14.65
N LYS A 677 -20.51 -7.56 14.25
CA LYS A 677 -19.93 -8.39 13.20
C LYS A 677 -18.74 -9.17 13.72
N GLU A 678 -18.55 -10.39 13.22
CA GLU A 678 -17.40 -11.23 13.59
C GLU A 678 -16.65 -11.70 12.33
N VAL A 679 -15.32 -11.85 12.48
CA VAL A 679 -14.45 -12.41 11.44
C VAL A 679 -14.08 -13.84 11.80
N VAL A 680 -14.45 -14.77 10.93
CA VAL A 680 -13.96 -16.15 11.02
C VAL A 680 -12.68 -16.26 10.20
N GLN A 681 -11.63 -16.78 10.83
CA GLN A 681 -10.32 -17.00 10.26
C GLN A 681 -10.11 -18.53 10.17
N VAL A 682 -9.75 -19.00 8.97
CA VAL A 682 -9.53 -20.41 8.70
C VAL A 682 -8.04 -20.68 8.50
N TYR A 683 -7.46 -21.36 9.47
CA TYR A 683 -6.06 -21.77 9.44
C TYR A 683 -5.94 -23.24 9.11
N ILE A 684 -4.84 -23.63 8.49
CA ILE A 684 -4.55 -25.04 8.19
C ILE A 684 -3.15 -25.38 8.70
N SER A 685 -3.06 -26.47 9.49
CA SER A 685 -1.82 -27.16 9.80
C SER A 685 -1.62 -28.27 8.77
N ALA A 686 -0.49 -28.21 8.06
CA ALA A 686 -0.13 -29.15 7.01
C ALA A 686 0.96 -30.14 7.48
N PRO A 687 1.11 -31.32 6.84
CA PRO A 687 2.20 -32.24 7.15
C PRO A 687 3.58 -31.65 6.81
N THR A 688 4.58 -31.94 7.64
CA THR A 688 5.95 -31.38 7.56
C THR A 688 7.01 -32.42 7.17
N LYS A 689 6.60 -33.56 6.61
CA LYS A 689 7.52 -34.69 6.32
C LYS A 689 8.49 -34.44 5.18
N THR A 690 8.07 -33.63 4.18
CA THR A 690 8.84 -33.35 2.96
C THR A 690 9.64 -32.07 3.07
N ILE A 691 9.03 -31.05 3.58
CA ILE A 691 9.65 -29.74 3.86
C ILE A 691 9.11 -29.19 5.16
N ASP A 692 9.88 -28.32 5.75
CA ASP A 692 9.52 -27.54 6.92
C ASP A 692 8.34 -26.60 6.63
N LYS A 693 7.39 -26.44 7.57
CA LYS A 693 6.20 -25.59 7.42
C LYS A 693 5.85 -24.91 8.75
N PRO A 694 5.20 -23.75 8.70
CA PRO A 694 4.66 -23.11 9.90
C PRO A 694 3.66 -24.03 10.62
N ALA A 695 3.51 -23.87 11.93
CA ALA A 695 2.54 -24.62 12.74
C ALA A 695 1.11 -24.50 12.20
N GLN A 696 0.82 -23.39 11.56
CA GLN A 696 -0.43 -23.15 10.82
C GLN A 696 -0.29 -21.94 9.91
N GLU A 697 -1.13 -21.88 8.89
CA GLU A 697 -1.22 -20.74 7.97
C GLU A 697 -2.68 -20.38 7.71
N LEU A 698 -2.96 -19.09 7.60
CA LEU A 698 -4.26 -18.59 7.16
C LEU A 698 -4.50 -18.98 5.69
N LYS A 699 -5.63 -19.66 5.44
CA LYS A 699 -6.00 -20.11 4.08
C LYS A 699 -7.32 -19.52 3.59
N ALA A 700 -8.17 -19.04 4.51
CA ALA A 700 -9.38 -18.29 4.17
C ALA A 700 -9.82 -17.44 5.35
N PHE A 701 -10.61 -16.44 5.08
CA PHE A 701 -11.31 -15.63 6.09
C PHE A 701 -12.64 -15.11 5.55
N GLY A 702 -13.52 -14.70 6.46
CA GLY A 702 -14.77 -14.06 6.07
C GLY A 702 -15.40 -13.34 7.26
N LYS A 703 -15.95 -12.14 7.00
CA LYS A 703 -16.67 -11.33 8.00
C LYS A 703 -18.17 -11.53 7.84
N THR A 704 -18.88 -11.60 8.94
CA THR A 704 -20.35 -11.68 8.90
C THR A 704 -20.96 -10.34 8.47
N ARG A 705 -22.19 -10.37 8.00
CA ARG A 705 -23.03 -9.17 8.03
C ARG A 705 -23.25 -8.74 9.49
N LEU A 706 -23.87 -7.59 9.69
CA LEU A 706 -24.30 -7.16 11.02
C LEU A 706 -25.35 -8.16 11.55
N LEU A 707 -25.02 -8.84 12.66
CA LEU A 707 -25.89 -9.81 13.32
C LEU A 707 -26.54 -9.16 14.53
N GLN A 708 -27.88 -9.19 14.57
CA GLN A 708 -28.64 -8.80 15.76
C GLN A 708 -28.42 -9.81 16.92
N PRO A 709 -28.67 -9.45 18.16
CA PRO A 709 -28.66 -10.39 19.27
C PRO A 709 -29.48 -11.66 18.99
N GLY A 710 -28.84 -12.83 19.16
CA GLY A 710 -29.43 -14.14 18.88
C GLY A 710 -29.38 -14.58 17.42
N GLU A 711 -29.05 -13.68 16.48
CA GLU A 711 -29.01 -13.98 15.06
C GLU A 711 -27.77 -14.78 14.67
N SER A 712 -27.90 -15.60 13.61
CA SER A 712 -26.82 -16.45 13.10
C SER A 712 -26.62 -16.29 11.61
N GLN A 713 -25.39 -16.58 11.17
CA GLN A 713 -25.01 -16.67 9.75
C GLN A 713 -24.09 -17.87 9.54
N VAL A 714 -24.29 -18.58 8.44
CA VAL A 714 -23.34 -19.60 7.98
C VAL A 714 -22.35 -18.96 7.01
N LEU A 715 -21.05 -19.11 7.32
CA LEU A 715 -19.97 -18.76 6.40
C LEU A 715 -19.44 -20.02 5.71
N THR A 716 -19.09 -19.87 4.45
CA THR A 716 -18.61 -20.98 3.61
C THR A 716 -17.25 -20.64 3.03
N PHE A 717 -16.30 -21.53 3.20
CA PHE A 717 -14.92 -21.39 2.73
C PHE A 717 -14.59 -22.52 1.75
N LYS A 718 -13.97 -22.16 0.64
CA LYS A 718 -13.51 -23.12 -0.38
C LYS A 718 -11.99 -23.18 -0.33
N ILE A 719 -11.45 -24.37 -0.18
CA ILE A 719 -10.01 -24.66 -0.13
C ILE A 719 -9.68 -25.56 -1.31
N ASN A 720 -8.86 -25.09 -2.21
CA ASN A 720 -8.37 -25.87 -3.36
C ASN A 720 -6.94 -26.38 -3.13
N ALA A 721 -6.38 -27.12 -4.09
CA ALA A 721 -5.03 -27.66 -3.96
C ALA A 721 -3.95 -26.57 -3.86
N ALA A 722 -4.12 -25.44 -4.55
CA ALA A 722 -3.17 -24.33 -4.51
C ALA A 722 -3.13 -23.66 -3.13
N ASP A 723 -4.26 -23.61 -2.41
CA ASP A 723 -4.30 -23.08 -1.04
C ASP A 723 -3.51 -23.96 -0.05
N LEU A 724 -3.42 -25.27 -0.31
CA LEU A 724 -2.69 -26.22 0.52
C LEU A 724 -1.21 -26.36 0.15
N ALA A 725 -0.81 -25.83 -1.02
CA ALA A 725 0.53 -26.02 -1.55
C ALA A 725 1.57 -25.16 -0.83
N SER A 726 2.79 -25.71 -0.74
CA SER A 726 4.02 -25.02 -0.39
C SER A 726 5.00 -25.10 -1.57
N PHE A 727 5.94 -24.16 -1.65
CA PHE A 727 6.91 -24.14 -2.73
C PHE A 727 8.12 -25.02 -2.42
N HIS A 728 8.29 -26.08 -3.19
CA HIS A 728 9.43 -27.00 -3.10
C HIS A 728 10.55 -26.51 -4.02
N THR A 729 11.57 -25.92 -3.45
CA THR A 729 12.68 -25.26 -4.16
C THR A 729 13.41 -26.21 -5.13
N ASP A 730 13.70 -27.44 -4.68
CA ASP A 730 14.44 -28.44 -5.50
C ASP A 730 13.65 -28.85 -6.75
N ALA A 731 12.33 -28.91 -6.63
CA ALA A 731 11.43 -29.25 -7.74
C ALA A 731 10.96 -28.02 -8.53
N SER A 732 11.23 -26.80 -8.04
CA SER A 732 10.67 -25.55 -8.55
C SER A 732 9.15 -25.63 -8.76
N SER A 733 8.44 -26.16 -7.77
CA SER A 733 7.02 -26.50 -7.93
C SER A 733 6.23 -26.20 -6.65
N TRP A 734 4.99 -25.77 -6.83
CA TRP A 734 3.99 -25.73 -5.77
C TRP A 734 3.40 -27.13 -5.58
N ILE A 735 3.57 -27.68 -4.40
CA ILE A 735 3.20 -29.05 -4.08
C ILE A 735 2.30 -29.09 -2.84
N THR A 736 1.16 -29.75 -2.98
CA THR A 736 0.31 -30.16 -1.86
C THR A 736 0.74 -31.56 -1.45
N ASP A 737 1.35 -31.67 -0.28
CA ASP A 737 1.85 -32.94 0.23
C ASP A 737 0.73 -33.90 0.62
N SER A 738 0.94 -35.20 0.41
CA SER A 738 0.06 -36.25 0.96
C SER A 738 0.21 -36.31 2.49
N GLY A 739 -0.88 -36.55 3.19
CA GLY A 739 -0.88 -36.70 4.64
C GLY A 739 -2.12 -36.12 5.32
N ASN A 740 -2.04 -36.04 6.63
CA ASN A 740 -3.12 -35.49 7.45
C ASN A 740 -2.98 -34.00 7.65
N TYR A 741 -4.07 -33.30 7.48
CA TYR A 741 -4.21 -31.86 7.67
C TYR A 741 -5.23 -31.57 8.77
N VAL A 742 -5.06 -30.46 9.45
CA VAL A 742 -6.02 -29.97 10.42
C VAL A 742 -6.52 -28.59 10.00
N LEU A 743 -7.81 -28.50 9.68
CA LEU A 743 -8.48 -27.21 9.48
C LEU A 743 -8.93 -26.69 10.85
N LYS A 744 -8.62 -25.43 11.11
CA LYS A 744 -8.91 -24.71 12.35
C LYS A 744 -9.73 -23.46 12.02
N ALA A 745 -10.88 -23.29 12.63
CA ALA A 745 -11.70 -22.09 12.52
C ALA A 745 -11.73 -21.34 13.84
N GLY A 746 -11.43 -20.06 13.83
CA GLY A 746 -11.34 -19.26 15.03
C GLY A 746 -11.55 -17.76 14.77
N ALA A 747 -11.44 -16.97 15.85
CA ALA A 747 -11.53 -15.52 15.83
C ALA A 747 -10.16 -14.82 15.75
N SER A 748 -9.06 -15.56 15.97
CA SER A 748 -7.67 -15.12 15.80
C SER A 748 -6.76 -16.32 15.54
N SER A 749 -5.46 -16.11 15.31
CA SER A 749 -4.49 -17.20 15.15
C SER A 749 -4.36 -18.08 16.40
N ARG A 750 -4.75 -17.58 17.56
CA ARG A 750 -4.69 -18.32 18.85
C ARG A 750 -6.05 -18.55 19.51
N ASP A 751 -7.10 -17.88 19.08
CA ASP A 751 -8.47 -18.16 19.51
C ASP A 751 -9.16 -19.12 18.54
N ILE A 752 -8.68 -20.37 18.53
CA ILE A 752 -9.26 -21.43 17.70
C ILE A 752 -10.46 -22.04 18.43
N ARG A 753 -11.63 -21.96 17.81
CA ARG A 753 -12.91 -22.41 18.38
C ARG A 753 -13.34 -23.80 17.90
N GLN A 754 -12.98 -24.17 16.68
CA GLN A 754 -13.36 -25.42 16.04
C GLN A 754 -12.20 -26.00 15.24
N THR A 755 -12.07 -27.33 15.21
CA THR A 755 -11.09 -28.05 14.40
C THR A 755 -11.72 -29.21 13.68
N ALA A 756 -11.22 -29.53 12.48
CA ALA A 756 -11.62 -30.71 11.72
C ALA A 756 -10.43 -31.28 10.95
N ASN A 757 -10.30 -32.61 10.98
CA ASN A 757 -9.24 -33.31 10.27
C ASN A 757 -9.68 -33.70 8.87
N PHE A 758 -8.75 -33.63 7.93
CA PHE A 758 -8.91 -34.23 6.59
C PHE A 758 -7.57 -34.75 6.10
N SER A 759 -7.60 -35.58 5.06
CA SER A 759 -6.40 -36.15 4.48
C SER A 759 -6.28 -35.86 2.99
N VAL A 760 -5.05 -35.72 2.52
CA VAL A 760 -4.69 -35.72 1.09
C VAL A 760 -4.02 -37.06 0.79
N SER A 761 -4.68 -37.88 -0.01
CA SER A 761 -4.26 -39.28 -0.25
C SER A 761 -2.96 -39.40 -1.07
N LYS A 762 -2.74 -38.45 -1.99
CA LYS A 762 -1.57 -38.43 -2.88
C LYS A 762 -1.02 -37.00 -2.95
N THR A 763 0.30 -36.92 -3.05
CA THR A 763 0.97 -35.62 -3.33
C THR A 763 0.50 -35.08 -4.68
N ILE A 764 0.17 -33.81 -4.74
CA ILE A 764 -0.35 -33.11 -5.91
C ILE A 764 0.66 -32.02 -6.30
N VAL A 765 1.24 -32.14 -7.49
CA VAL A 765 1.97 -31.05 -8.11
C VAL A 765 0.92 -30.08 -8.69
N VAL A 766 0.77 -28.94 -8.06
CA VAL A 766 -0.24 -27.95 -8.42
C VAL A 766 0.22 -27.11 -9.61
N GLU A 767 1.48 -26.69 -9.56
CA GLU A 767 2.08 -25.83 -10.57
C GLU A 767 3.59 -26.03 -10.58
N LYS A 768 4.19 -25.96 -11.75
CA LYS A 768 5.64 -25.98 -11.93
C LYS A 768 6.08 -24.62 -12.42
N ASP A 769 6.92 -23.95 -11.63
CA ASP A 769 7.46 -22.64 -11.93
C ASP A 769 8.88 -22.75 -12.51
N HIS A 770 9.38 -21.63 -13.03
CA HIS A 770 10.77 -21.53 -13.45
C HIS A 770 11.70 -21.52 -12.22
N ASN A 771 12.86 -22.14 -12.38
CA ASN A 771 13.88 -22.21 -11.34
C ASN A 771 14.74 -20.93 -11.34
N VAL A 772 14.15 -19.81 -10.96
CA VAL A 772 14.72 -18.46 -10.95
C VAL A 772 14.65 -17.84 -9.56
N LEU A 773 15.15 -16.63 -9.38
CA LEU A 773 15.14 -15.86 -8.12
C LEU A 773 16.01 -16.47 -7.01
N LYS A 774 17.01 -17.26 -7.35
CA LYS A 774 17.92 -17.82 -6.34
C LYS A 774 18.83 -16.76 -5.77
N PRO A 775 19.09 -16.74 -4.45
CA PRO A 775 20.14 -15.91 -3.88
C PRO A 775 21.52 -16.42 -4.30
N GLU A 776 22.48 -15.48 -4.41
CA GLU A 776 23.86 -15.81 -4.74
C GLU A 776 24.61 -16.50 -3.57
N VAL A 777 24.10 -16.32 -2.35
CA VAL A 777 24.68 -16.90 -1.13
C VAL A 777 23.68 -17.83 -0.46
N ALA A 778 24.15 -18.87 0.18
CA ALA A 778 23.32 -19.74 1.01
C ALA A 778 22.82 -18.95 2.24
N ILE A 779 21.55 -19.11 2.56
CA ILE A 779 20.92 -18.48 3.72
C ILE A 779 20.65 -19.58 4.76
N ASP A 780 21.19 -19.38 5.97
CA ASP A 780 20.86 -20.22 7.12
C ASP A 780 19.52 -19.73 7.71
N GLU A 781 18.44 -20.23 7.11
CA GLU A 781 17.08 -19.87 7.50
C GLU A 781 16.65 -20.55 8.79
N TYR A 782 15.74 -19.91 9.52
CA TYR A 782 15.02 -20.53 10.63
C TYR A 782 14.31 -21.79 10.17
N LYS A 783 14.31 -22.83 11.01
CA LYS A 783 13.63 -24.10 10.74
C LYS A 783 12.56 -24.33 11.78
N GLY A 784 11.41 -24.87 11.37
CA GLY A 784 10.36 -25.28 12.30
C GLY A 784 10.90 -26.36 13.27
N LYS A 785 10.38 -26.34 14.49
CA LYS A 785 10.75 -27.27 15.56
C LYS A 785 9.85 -28.51 15.54
#